data_4c11da6092e4d44c1d8af7088470ecf2
#
_entry.id   4c11da6092e4d44c1d8af7088470ecf2
#
_cell.length_a   1.000
_cell.length_b   1.000
_cell.length_c   1.000
_cell.angle_alpha   90.00
_cell.angle_beta   90.00
_cell.angle_gamma   90.00
#
_symmetry.space_group_name_H-M   'P 1'
#
loop_
_entity.id
_entity.type
_entity.pdbx_description
1 polymer ?
#
loop_
_entity_poly.entity_id
_entity_poly.type
_entity_poly.pdbx_seq_one_letter_code
_entity_poly.pdbx_strand_id
1 'polypeptide(L)'
;MKFSTLSIILFFNITFFYSQCTTTNATSCVCEDGTQNCLLLPDITASWKGISNNGWTEYPQVNAGTSQNSQGPDDGRIRVTGSTPNIGHGSFTVRGVDQNGKRAFICGSDTIFNVSATGDFTCPNGDQNPKQLLLQRVYKKDSTQMNYVDTWTGSMAYHPSHGHNHVNDWAIMTLRIQTSDPNPLSWPIVGDGAKIGFCLMDYGQCGTTSGSTYYGHCRDENTVYNQGNLLLNENFPNWNLGGGNYNCSVTEQGISSGWTDVYSKYLEGMWINVPSNTCNGDYYIVMEVDANNYFQEEREDNNFTAVPVTLTLQNPANSPQIPLISANGSNNICSGSSVTLKATAGSAFLWSTGETTQTINVYQAGSYSCTVTNYCGTSTSAPFIVNSVVPNAPTLTGDTVCVEGSMTLTANGTGSISWYDSENNFLGTGASFITPVLNTTTSFFANNTDTYMDSTFAEPHTNEIGGGGYRSSDQYNIFTAHQDFTLKSVLVYSDAPRNITVVLEDNIGQTIDSLIASVPLGESRVNLNFQVLADSNLRLGVKDMTASGSTSGLYRNNSSAIFPYELPELLSITGSSQGASYFYYLYDWEILTENGTCTSPSLEVLAVVESCAALGEDVAFKNSISLFPNPNNGQFEVNFNTRKDADVTIDIIDIVGKTIQSQSLKNLNGFVKKAIDIKNFSKGIYLMNLTFEGKTYTKRFIKD
;
A
#
# COMPACT_ATOMS: atom_id res chain seq x y z
N MET A 1 -47.61 91.05 -12.74
CA MET A 1 -47.46 89.78 -13.42
C MET A 1 -46.00 89.31 -13.20
N LYS A 2 -45.81 88.34 -12.29
CA LYS A 2 -44.51 87.74 -12.08
C LYS A 2 -44.56 86.36 -12.76
N PHE A 3 -43.75 86.17 -13.73
CA PHE A 3 -43.54 84.83 -14.33
C PHE A 3 -42.47 84.07 -13.52
N SER A 4 -42.86 82.92 -12.96
CA SER A 4 -41.98 82.00 -12.27
C SER A 4 -41.55 80.93 -13.27
N THR A 5 -40.24 80.88 -13.61
CA THR A 5 -39.65 79.87 -14.47
C THR A 5 -39.34 78.65 -13.60
N LEU A 6 -40.00 77.54 -13.88
CA LEU A 6 -39.75 76.22 -13.25
C LEU A 6 -38.67 75.50 -14.05
N SER A 7 -37.45 75.36 -13.50
CA SER A 7 -36.37 74.54 -14.05
C SER A 7 -36.57 73.11 -13.60
N ILE A 8 -36.93 72.24 -14.52
CA ILE A 8 -36.95 70.76 -14.31
C ILE A 8 -35.50 70.26 -14.47
N ILE A 9 -34.86 69.87 -13.35
CA ILE A 9 -33.60 69.12 -13.37
C ILE A 9 -33.91 67.64 -13.58
N LEU A 10 -33.64 67.12 -14.78
CA LEU A 10 -33.66 65.69 -15.08
C LEU A 10 -32.40 65.07 -14.46
N PHE A 11 -32.56 64.30 -13.39
CA PHE A 11 -31.54 63.38 -12.91
C PHE A 11 -31.49 62.18 -13.85
N PHE A 12 -30.47 62.09 -14.71
CA PHE A 12 -30.11 60.87 -15.36
C PHE A 12 -29.40 59.98 -14.32
N ASN A 13 -30.11 58.97 -13.83
CA ASN A 13 -29.47 57.87 -13.14
C ASN A 13 -28.66 57.07 -14.21
N ILE A 14 -27.37 57.38 -14.33
CA ILE A 14 -26.46 56.52 -15.07
C ILE A 14 -26.16 55.34 -14.16
N THR A 15 -26.90 54.26 -14.33
CA THR A 15 -26.51 52.94 -13.80
C THR A 15 -25.27 52.52 -14.59
N PHE A 16 -24.12 52.64 -13.98
CA PHE A 16 -22.91 51.97 -14.46
C PHE A 16 -23.13 50.48 -14.31
N PHE A 17 -23.43 49.78 -15.41
CA PHE A 17 -23.26 48.34 -15.47
C PHE A 17 -21.77 48.07 -15.43
N TYR A 18 -21.24 47.80 -14.25
CA TYR A 18 -19.91 47.19 -14.17
C TYR A 18 -20.04 45.81 -14.83
N SER A 19 -19.28 45.62 -15.91
CA SER A 19 -19.13 44.30 -16.54
C SER A 19 -18.55 43.36 -15.49
N GLN A 20 -19.26 42.29 -15.13
CA GLN A 20 -18.75 41.29 -14.18
C GLN A 20 -17.66 40.44 -14.86
N CYS A 21 -16.68 39.98 -14.09
CA CYS A 21 -15.76 38.92 -14.49
C CYS A 21 -16.58 37.62 -14.67
N THR A 22 -16.52 37.02 -15.86
CA THR A 22 -17.28 35.80 -16.15
C THR A 22 -16.45 34.82 -16.96
N THR A 23 -16.88 33.57 -17.03
CA THR A 23 -16.23 32.51 -17.82
C THR A 23 -16.18 32.80 -19.35
N THR A 24 -16.82 33.87 -19.82
CA THR A 24 -16.84 34.30 -21.22
C THR A 24 -16.35 35.71 -21.45
N ASN A 25 -16.13 36.50 -20.38
CA ASN A 25 -15.70 37.90 -20.46
C ASN A 25 -14.69 38.21 -19.35
N ALA A 26 -13.45 38.51 -19.74
CA ALA A 26 -12.36 38.83 -18.84
C ALA A 26 -12.17 40.31 -18.58
N THR A 27 -13.01 41.22 -19.13
CA THR A 27 -12.78 42.68 -19.09
C THR A 27 -12.57 43.21 -17.69
N SER A 28 -13.34 42.76 -16.73
CA SER A 28 -13.26 43.19 -15.32
C SER A 28 -12.55 42.17 -14.41
N CYS A 29 -12.02 41.07 -14.96
CA CYS A 29 -11.26 40.15 -14.16
C CYS A 29 -9.95 40.75 -13.71
N VAL A 30 -9.56 40.49 -12.47
CA VAL A 30 -8.30 40.94 -11.86
C VAL A 30 -7.37 39.74 -11.77
N CYS A 31 -6.13 39.96 -12.16
CA CYS A 31 -5.01 39.01 -11.97
C CYS A 31 -4.41 39.23 -10.60
N GLU A 32 -3.96 38.21 -9.94
CA GLU A 32 -3.27 38.24 -8.65
C GLU A 32 -2.03 39.16 -8.72
N ASP A 33 -1.25 39.03 -9.79
CA ASP A 33 -0.04 39.85 -10.05
C ASP A 33 -0.33 41.26 -10.58
N GLY A 34 -1.60 41.66 -10.73
CA GLY A 34 -2.04 42.94 -11.25
C GLY A 34 -1.84 43.13 -12.76
N THR A 35 -1.44 42.10 -13.49
CA THR A 35 -1.23 42.16 -14.95
C THR A 35 -2.58 42.03 -15.72
N GLN A 36 -2.50 42.14 -17.06
CA GLN A 36 -3.68 41.98 -17.93
C GLN A 36 -3.75 40.59 -18.58
N ASN A 37 -2.77 39.74 -18.34
CA ASN A 37 -2.66 38.39 -18.89
C ASN A 37 -2.17 37.42 -17.81
N CYS A 38 -3.04 36.55 -17.34
CA CYS A 38 -2.71 35.61 -16.27
C CYS A 38 -3.60 34.36 -16.33
N LEU A 39 -3.19 33.30 -15.63
CA LEU A 39 -4.09 32.24 -15.20
C LEU A 39 -4.89 32.77 -14.00
N LEU A 40 -6.17 32.49 -13.98
CA LEU A 40 -7.06 32.74 -12.86
C LEU A 40 -7.20 31.41 -12.11
N LEU A 41 -6.33 31.22 -11.12
CA LEU A 41 -6.27 30.00 -10.35
C LEU A 41 -7.30 30.02 -9.22
N PRO A 42 -7.90 28.88 -8.85
CA PRO A 42 -8.62 28.73 -7.60
C PRO A 42 -7.65 28.71 -6.42
N ASP A 43 -8.16 28.90 -5.24
CA ASP A 43 -7.48 28.70 -3.96
C ASP A 43 -8.48 28.06 -3.00
N ILE A 44 -8.41 26.73 -2.88
CA ILE A 44 -9.34 25.93 -2.07
C ILE A 44 -8.75 25.75 -0.68
N THR A 45 -9.56 25.99 0.32
CA THR A 45 -9.16 25.75 1.71
C THR A 45 -10.20 24.97 2.48
N ALA A 46 -9.86 24.50 3.67
CA ALA A 46 -10.79 23.83 4.58
C ALA A 46 -11.31 24.83 5.62
N SER A 47 -12.64 24.89 5.78
CA SER A 47 -13.26 25.88 6.66
C SER A 47 -13.18 25.49 8.14
N TRP A 48 -12.42 26.25 8.92
CA TRP A 48 -12.44 26.13 10.39
C TRP A 48 -13.84 26.35 10.97
N LYS A 49 -14.58 27.32 10.42
CA LYS A 49 -15.93 27.67 10.86
C LYS A 49 -16.95 26.56 10.63
N GLY A 50 -16.80 25.82 9.54
CA GLY A 50 -17.67 24.69 9.22
C GLY A 50 -17.67 23.62 10.32
N ILE A 51 -16.51 23.39 10.94
CA ILE A 51 -16.35 22.42 12.02
C ILE A 51 -16.63 23.05 13.40
N SER A 52 -16.04 24.20 13.71
CA SER A 52 -16.08 24.81 15.05
C SER A 52 -17.48 25.28 15.48
N ASN A 53 -18.34 25.65 14.52
CA ASN A 53 -19.69 26.19 14.81
C ASN A 53 -20.73 25.08 14.90
N ASN A 54 -20.63 24.22 15.94
CA ASN A 54 -21.53 23.06 16.10
C ASN A 54 -21.49 22.09 14.90
N GLY A 55 -20.38 22.08 14.18
CA GLY A 55 -20.18 21.23 12.99
C GLY A 55 -19.74 19.81 13.33
N TRP A 56 -19.55 19.45 14.59
CA TRP A 56 -19.21 18.09 14.98
C TRP A 56 -20.08 17.58 16.14
N THR A 57 -20.11 16.25 16.31
CA THR A 57 -20.82 15.58 17.41
C THR A 57 -20.08 14.29 17.74
N GLU A 58 -19.71 14.12 19.00
CA GLU A 58 -19.10 12.90 19.53
C GLU A 58 -20.17 11.88 19.89
N TYR A 59 -19.88 10.61 19.65
CA TYR A 59 -20.67 9.47 20.08
C TYR A 59 -19.80 8.46 20.85
N PRO A 60 -20.37 7.78 21.89
CA PRO A 60 -19.63 6.75 22.64
C PRO A 60 -19.37 5.51 21.79
N GLN A 61 -18.49 4.63 22.29
CA GLN A 61 -18.15 3.37 21.62
C GLN A 61 -19.31 2.38 21.51
N VAL A 62 -20.26 2.44 22.44
CA VAL A 62 -21.42 1.55 22.47
C VAL A 62 -22.69 2.31 22.86
N ASN A 63 -23.84 1.85 22.37
CA ASN A 63 -25.16 2.41 22.67
C ASN A 63 -25.35 3.87 22.25
N ALA A 64 -24.63 4.31 21.22
CA ALA A 64 -24.77 5.68 20.69
C ALA A 64 -26.10 5.93 19.98
N GLY A 65 -26.82 4.87 19.63
CA GLY A 65 -28.04 4.94 18.86
C GLY A 65 -27.83 4.72 17.36
N THR A 66 -28.91 4.83 16.61
CA THR A 66 -28.88 4.66 15.16
C THR A 66 -28.43 5.94 14.46
N SER A 67 -27.59 5.80 13.45
CA SER A 67 -27.23 6.92 12.58
C SER A 67 -28.43 7.42 11.80
N GLN A 68 -28.35 8.65 11.36
CA GLN A 68 -29.28 9.15 10.36
C GLN A 68 -29.00 8.47 9.01
N ASN A 69 -30.03 8.31 8.20
CA ASN A 69 -29.97 7.72 6.85
C ASN A 69 -29.58 6.23 6.78
N SER A 70 -29.92 5.43 7.80
CA SER A 70 -29.76 3.96 7.79
C SER A 70 -28.30 3.45 7.65
N GLN A 71 -27.30 4.24 8.05
CA GLN A 71 -25.89 3.91 7.91
C GLN A 71 -25.29 3.12 9.08
N GLY A 72 -26.14 2.44 9.81
CA GLY A 72 -25.76 1.71 11.02
C GLY A 72 -25.64 2.62 12.25
N PRO A 73 -25.23 2.07 13.40
CA PRO A 73 -25.09 2.85 14.63
C PRO A 73 -23.93 3.87 14.52
N ASP A 74 -24.03 4.95 15.27
CA ASP A 74 -22.97 5.95 15.41
C ASP A 74 -21.92 5.57 16.47
N ASP A 75 -21.92 4.33 16.94
CA ASP A 75 -20.97 3.83 17.93
C ASP A 75 -19.53 4.06 17.48
N GLY A 76 -18.72 4.70 18.34
CA GLY A 76 -17.35 5.01 18.06
C GLY A 76 -17.13 6.02 16.91
N ARG A 77 -18.08 6.94 16.69
CA ARG A 77 -17.96 7.94 15.61
C ARG A 77 -17.96 9.37 16.14
N ILE A 78 -17.27 10.22 15.39
CA ILE A 78 -17.42 11.67 15.48
C ILE A 78 -18.00 12.14 14.16
N ARG A 79 -19.24 12.62 14.18
CA ARG A 79 -19.87 13.23 13.01
C ARG A 79 -19.29 14.61 12.76
N VAL A 80 -18.93 14.93 11.50
CA VAL A 80 -18.23 16.18 11.16
C VAL A 80 -18.83 16.81 9.92
N THR A 81 -19.08 18.14 9.97
CA THR A 81 -19.43 18.95 8.81
C THR A 81 -18.15 19.40 8.10
N GLY A 82 -18.05 19.13 6.82
CA GLY A 82 -16.99 19.64 5.95
C GLY A 82 -17.44 20.84 5.15
N SER A 83 -16.58 21.82 4.95
CA SER A 83 -16.83 22.97 4.08
C SER A 83 -15.53 23.35 3.38
N THR A 84 -15.58 23.47 2.05
CA THR A 84 -14.40 23.71 1.17
C THR A 84 -14.65 24.99 0.35
N PRO A 85 -14.32 26.17 0.89
CA PRO A 85 -14.45 27.43 0.17
C PRO A 85 -13.35 27.61 -0.87
N ASN A 86 -13.69 28.28 -1.97
CA ASN A 86 -12.75 28.79 -2.96
C ASN A 86 -12.52 30.29 -2.68
N ILE A 87 -11.31 30.62 -2.23
CA ILE A 87 -10.90 31.98 -1.89
C ILE A 87 -10.00 32.62 -2.96
N GLY A 88 -9.74 31.93 -4.09
CA GLY A 88 -8.84 32.33 -5.16
C GLY A 88 -9.46 33.28 -6.20
N HIS A 89 -8.60 33.75 -7.11
CA HIS A 89 -8.97 34.61 -8.23
C HIS A 89 -9.76 33.88 -9.31
N GLY A 90 -9.64 32.55 -9.40
CA GLY A 90 -10.33 31.69 -10.36
C GLY A 90 -11.40 30.83 -9.75
N SER A 91 -12.27 30.26 -10.60
CA SER A 91 -13.16 29.19 -10.18
C SER A 91 -12.41 27.86 -10.14
N PHE A 92 -12.66 27.06 -9.14
CA PHE A 92 -12.32 25.66 -9.20
C PHE A 92 -13.31 24.95 -10.13
N THR A 93 -12.83 24.39 -11.22
CA THR A 93 -13.68 23.75 -12.23
C THR A 93 -13.07 22.44 -12.67
N VAL A 94 -13.81 21.34 -12.50
CA VAL A 94 -13.42 20.00 -12.98
C VAL A 94 -14.46 19.46 -13.95
N ARG A 95 -13.99 18.81 -15.00
CA ARG A 95 -14.81 18.31 -16.09
C ARG A 95 -14.61 16.81 -16.32
N GLY A 96 -15.69 16.09 -16.38
CA GLY A 96 -15.69 14.66 -16.76
C GLY A 96 -15.61 14.43 -18.28
N VAL A 97 -15.63 15.49 -19.10
CA VAL A 97 -15.58 15.40 -20.56
C VAL A 97 -14.62 16.44 -21.12
N ASP A 98 -13.91 16.07 -22.20
CA ASP A 98 -13.07 16.99 -22.96
C ASP A 98 -13.89 17.96 -23.82
N GLN A 99 -13.22 18.81 -24.61
CA GLN A 99 -13.85 19.78 -25.49
C GLN A 99 -14.71 19.13 -26.61
N ASN A 100 -14.46 17.87 -26.94
CA ASN A 100 -15.18 17.09 -27.93
C ASN A 100 -16.29 16.22 -27.29
N GLY A 101 -16.55 16.40 -26.01
CA GLY A 101 -17.53 15.60 -25.26
C GLY A 101 -17.08 14.15 -25.06
N LYS A 102 -15.76 13.88 -24.98
CA LYS A 102 -15.21 12.54 -24.74
C LYS A 102 -14.75 12.38 -23.30
N ARG A 103 -14.90 11.17 -22.78
CA ARG A 103 -14.47 10.75 -21.45
C ARG A 103 -13.17 9.96 -21.53
N ALA A 104 -12.46 9.87 -20.41
CA ALA A 104 -11.34 8.96 -20.21
C ALA A 104 -11.55 8.16 -18.93
N PHE A 105 -11.15 6.89 -18.91
CA PHE A 105 -11.33 5.99 -17.76
C PHE A 105 -10.04 5.27 -17.39
N ILE A 106 -9.84 5.04 -16.10
CA ILE A 106 -8.73 4.27 -15.54
C ILE A 106 -9.18 2.81 -15.45
N CYS A 107 -8.49 1.91 -16.16
CA CYS A 107 -8.78 0.49 -16.29
C CYS A 107 -7.58 -0.35 -15.82
N GLY A 108 -7.47 -0.55 -14.50
CA GLY A 108 -6.26 -1.13 -13.92
C GLY A 108 -5.06 -0.18 -14.09
N SER A 109 -3.98 -0.64 -14.72
CA SER A 109 -2.80 0.18 -15.07
C SER A 109 -2.99 1.06 -16.29
N ASP A 110 -4.05 0.86 -17.09
CA ASP A 110 -4.24 1.51 -18.38
C ASP A 110 -5.26 2.65 -18.30
N THR A 111 -5.09 3.67 -19.13
CA THR A 111 -6.08 4.75 -19.30
C THR A 111 -6.67 4.69 -20.71
N ILE A 112 -7.99 4.58 -20.79
CA ILE A 112 -8.75 4.52 -22.05
C ILE A 112 -9.33 5.90 -22.35
N PHE A 113 -8.84 6.55 -23.39
CA PHE A 113 -9.27 7.87 -23.83
C PHE A 113 -10.34 7.78 -24.94
N ASN A 114 -10.96 8.92 -25.24
CA ASN A 114 -11.94 9.09 -26.34
C ASN A 114 -13.21 8.23 -26.22
N VAL A 115 -13.60 7.86 -25.01
CA VAL A 115 -14.87 7.14 -24.75
C VAL A 115 -16.05 8.07 -24.97
N SER A 116 -17.17 7.55 -25.50
CA SER A 116 -18.40 8.34 -25.69
C SER A 116 -18.88 8.97 -24.38
N ALA A 117 -19.37 10.20 -24.43
CA ALA A 117 -19.97 10.86 -23.26
C ALA A 117 -21.30 10.21 -22.82
N THR A 118 -21.93 9.43 -23.69
CA THR A 118 -23.22 8.77 -23.43
C THR A 118 -23.06 7.26 -23.29
N GLY A 119 -23.85 6.67 -22.40
CA GLY A 119 -23.87 5.23 -22.10
C GLY A 119 -22.86 4.83 -21.02
N ASP A 120 -23.06 3.63 -20.50
CA ASP A 120 -22.16 3.02 -19.52
C ASP A 120 -20.88 2.56 -20.23
N PHE A 121 -19.77 2.60 -19.51
CA PHE A 121 -18.48 2.11 -20.00
C PHE A 121 -17.99 1.00 -19.09
N THR A 122 -17.62 -0.11 -19.69
CA THR A 122 -16.99 -1.24 -19.01
C THR A 122 -15.55 -1.35 -19.52
N CYS A 123 -14.60 -1.43 -18.63
CA CYS A 123 -13.20 -1.63 -18.97
C CYS A 123 -12.97 -2.96 -19.69
N PRO A 124 -11.92 -3.08 -20.54
CA PRO A 124 -11.57 -4.35 -21.17
C PRO A 124 -11.26 -5.50 -20.19
N ASN A 125 -10.85 -5.17 -18.96
CA ASN A 125 -10.63 -6.13 -17.87
C ASN A 125 -11.91 -6.58 -17.16
N GLY A 126 -13.09 -6.05 -17.56
CA GLY A 126 -14.39 -6.40 -16.98
C GLY A 126 -14.89 -5.48 -15.88
N ASP A 127 -14.12 -4.47 -15.46
CA ASP A 127 -14.57 -3.48 -14.46
C ASP A 127 -15.74 -2.67 -15.03
N GLN A 128 -16.88 -2.73 -14.34
CA GLN A 128 -18.13 -2.06 -14.72
C GLN A 128 -18.27 -0.67 -14.14
N ASN A 129 -17.45 -0.31 -13.15
CA ASN A 129 -17.50 1.00 -12.48
C ASN A 129 -16.11 1.65 -12.41
N PRO A 130 -15.40 1.79 -13.56
CA PRO A 130 -14.06 2.33 -13.56
C PRO A 130 -14.05 3.80 -13.12
N LYS A 131 -12.94 4.22 -12.51
CA LYS A 131 -12.72 5.63 -12.19
C LYS A 131 -12.62 6.44 -13.48
N GLN A 132 -13.40 7.49 -13.59
CA GLN A 132 -13.35 8.43 -14.72
C GLN A 132 -12.28 9.49 -14.44
N LEU A 133 -11.36 9.69 -15.37
CA LEU A 133 -10.36 10.74 -15.28
C LEU A 133 -10.99 12.12 -15.44
N LEU A 134 -10.52 13.11 -14.72
CA LEU A 134 -11.00 14.49 -14.77
C LEU A 134 -10.05 15.40 -15.55
N LEU A 135 -10.62 16.48 -16.08
CA LEU A 135 -9.92 17.65 -16.58
C LEU A 135 -10.14 18.80 -15.60
N GLN A 136 -9.07 19.33 -15.02
CA GLN A 136 -9.16 20.65 -14.38
C GLN A 136 -9.16 21.72 -15.46
N ARG A 137 -10.12 22.62 -15.39
CA ARG A 137 -10.18 23.82 -16.23
C ARG A 137 -9.71 25.04 -15.45
N VAL A 138 -8.61 25.61 -15.87
CA VAL A 138 -8.11 26.88 -15.36
C VAL A 138 -8.43 27.97 -16.37
N TYR A 139 -9.16 29.00 -15.95
CA TYR A 139 -9.46 30.14 -16.79
C TYR A 139 -8.23 31.04 -16.95
N LYS A 140 -8.12 31.61 -18.12
CA LYS A 140 -7.01 32.51 -18.49
C LYS A 140 -7.55 33.82 -18.99
N LYS A 141 -7.19 34.90 -18.29
CA LYS A 141 -7.40 36.24 -18.77
C LYS A 141 -6.35 36.56 -19.85
N ASP A 142 -6.81 37.04 -21.01
CA ASP A 142 -5.97 37.51 -22.11
C ASP A 142 -6.51 38.85 -22.55
N SER A 143 -6.06 39.92 -21.87
CA SER A 143 -6.59 41.28 -21.96
C SER A 143 -8.09 41.36 -21.61
N THR A 144 -8.97 41.39 -22.59
CA THR A 144 -10.43 41.40 -22.45
C THR A 144 -11.10 40.07 -22.74
N GLN A 145 -10.34 39.11 -23.27
CA GLN A 145 -10.84 37.81 -23.67
C GLN A 145 -10.66 36.80 -22.51
N MET A 146 -11.68 35.96 -22.33
CA MET A 146 -11.57 34.81 -21.45
C MET A 146 -11.24 33.57 -22.27
N ASN A 147 -10.09 32.98 -21.98
CA ASN A 147 -9.63 31.70 -22.48
C ASN A 147 -9.58 30.69 -21.33
N TYR A 148 -9.13 29.48 -21.59
CA TYR A 148 -8.89 28.47 -20.56
C TYR A 148 -7.82 27.46 -20.99
N VAL A 149 -7.29 26.75 -20.00
CA VAL A 149 -6.41 25.57 -20.16
C VAL A 149 -7.07 24.40 -19.48
N ASP A 150 -7.20 23.27 -20.17
CA ASP A 150 -7.70 22.02 -19.62
C ASP A 150 -6.53 21.04 -19.42
N THR A 151 -6.37 20.53 -18.21
CA THR A 151 -5.29 19.59 -17.84
C THR A 151 -5.89 18.34 -17.22
N TRP A 152 -5.53 17.15 -17.73
CA TRP A 152 -5.96 15.88 -17.13
C TRP A 152 -5.34 15.71 -15.75
N THR A 153 -6.18 15.55 -14.73
CA THR A 153 -5.75 15.36 -13.35
C THR A 153 -6.89 14.84 -12.49
N GLY A 154 -6.56 14.09 -11.43
CA GLY A 154 -7.55 13.54 -10.54
C GLY A 154 -8.52 12.58 -11.22
N SER A 155 -9.51 12.14 -10.49
CA SER A 155 -10.55 11.23 -11.01
C SER A 155 -11.86 11.41 -10.25
N MET A 156 -12.95 10.88 -10.83
CA MET A 156 -14.24 10.77 -10.15
C MET A 156 -14.81 9.36 -10.32
N ALA A 157 -15.64 8.95 -9.38
CA ALA A 157 -16.35 7.68 -9.43
C ALA A 157 -17.86 7.89 -9.27
N TYR A 158 -18.65 7.04 -9.94
CA TYR A 158 -20.09 7.02 -9.75
C TYR A 158 -20.44 6.42 -8.38
N HIS A 159 -21.27 7.13 -7.63
CA HIS A 159 -21.74 6.68 -6.32
C HIS A 159 -23.21 6.23 -6.41
N PRO A 160 -23.47 4.91 -6.44
CA PRO A 160 -24.81 4.37 -6.69
C PRO A 160 -25.87 4.81 -5.67
N SER A 161 -25.53 4.95 -4.39
CA SER A 161 -26.46 5.36 -3.34
C SER A 161 -26.90 6.83 -3.48
N HIS A 162 -26.12 7.67 -4.15
CA HIS A 162 -26.41 9.07 -4.37
C HIS A 162 -26.88 9.39 -5.79
N GLY A 163 -26.62 8.49 -6.74
CA GLY A 163 -27.02 8.65 -8.15
C GLY A 163 -26.19 9.68 -8.92
N HIS A 164 -24.98 10.06 -8.42
CA HIS A 164 -24.09 11.02 -9.06
C HIS A 164 -22.61 10.69 -8.82
N ASN A 165 -21.71 11.39 -9.53
CA ASN A 165 -20.28 11.18 -9.43
C ASN A 165 -19.68 12.04 -8.31
N HIS A 166 -18.74 11.45 -7.56
CA HIS A 166 -17.87 12.12 -6.60
C HIS A 166 -16.47 12.29 -7.16
N VAL A 167 -15.87 13.45 -6.97
CA VAL A 167 -14.43 13.66 -7.14
C VAL A 167 -13.72 12.87 -6.05
N ASN A 168 -12.83 11.97 -6.46
CA ASN A 168 -12.10 11.10 -5.54
C ASN A 168 -11.02 11.88 -4.79
N ASP A 169 -10.74 11.45 -3.58
CA ASP A 169 -9.65 11.96 -2.73
C ASP A 169 -9.72 13.50 -2.52
N TRP A 170 -10.93 14.07 -2.58
CA TRP A 170 -11.15 15.51 -2.48
C TRP A 170 -10.85 16.08 -1.10
N ALA A 171 -11.30 15.41 -0.03
CA ALA A 171 -11.02 15.87 1.31
C ALA A 171 -10.87 14.69 2.28
N ILE A 172 -9.94 14.83 3.21
CA ILE A 172 -9.66 13.87 4.28
C ILE A 172 -9.95 14.53 5.61
N MET A 173 -10.72 13.84 6.46
CA MET A 173 -10.98 14.28 7.83
C MET A 173 -10.30 13.31 8.80
N THR A 174 -9.52 13.80 9.74
CA THR A 174 -8.84 12.99 10.75
C THR A 174 -9.02 13.55 12.13
N LEU A 175 -9.06 12.68 13.14
CA LEU A 175 -8.89 13.05 14.54
C LEU A 175 -7.42 12.90 14.88
N ARG A 176 -6.79 13.96 15.40
CA ARG A 176 -5.35 13.96 15.71
C ARG A 176 -5.08 14.38 17.16
N ILE A 177 -3.97 13.86 17.70
CA ILE A 177 -3.45 14.26 19.00
C ILE A 177 -2.28 15.22 18.79
N GLN A 178 -2.36 16.40 19.44
CA GLN A 178 -1.32 17.42 19.30
C GLN A 178 0.02 16.95 19.87
N THR A 179 1.09 17.27 19.15
CA THR A 179 2.48 17.11 19.60
C THR A 179 3.17 18.47 19.65
N SER A 180 4.48 18.49 19.90
CA SER A 180 5.30 19.70 19.81
C SER A 180 5.57 20.18 18.38
N ASP A 181 5.22 19.39 17.36
CA ASP A 181 5.32 19.78 15.98
C ASP A 181 4.31 20.91 15.68
N PRO A 182 4.72 22.05 15.11
CA PRO A 182 3.81 23.13 14.78
C PRO A 182 2.85 22.82 13.63
N ASN A 183 3.14 21.80 12.80
CA ASN A 183 2.32 21.44 11.65
C ASN A 183 1.25 20.39 12.06
N PRO A 184 -0.06 20.73 12.04
CA PRO A 184 -1.13 19.77 12.36
C PRO A 184 -1.18 18.54 11.46
N LEU A 185 -0.70 18.63 10.22
CA LEU A 185 -0.65 17.52 9.29
C LEU A 185 0.40 16.45 9.69
N SER A 186 1.37 16.84 10.55
CA SER A 186 2.35 15.92 11.11
C SER A 186 1.89 15.25 12.41
N TRP A 187 0.80 15.71 13.02
CA TRP A 187 0.34 15.13 14.29
C TRP A 187 -0.20 13.71 14.10
N PRO A 188 0.01 12.82 15.07
CA PRO A 188 -0.47 11.45 15.02
C PRO A 188 -1.98 11.35 14.81
N ILE A 189 -2.38 10.54 13.83
CA ILE A 189 -3.78 10.27 13.52
C ILE A 189 -4.32 9.26 14.54
N VAL A 190 -5.39 9.63 15.22
CA VAL A 190 -6.13 8.79 16.17
C VAL A 190 -7.27 8.07 15.48
N GLY A 191 -7.98 8.76 14.57
CA GLY A 191 -9.11 8.20 13.84
C GLY A 191 -9.21 8.78 12.44
N ASP A 192 -9.68 7.96 11.50
CA ASP A 192 -9.79 8.30 10.09
C ASP A 192 -11.24 8.55 9.65
N GLY A 193 -11.42 9.49 8.73
CA GLY A 193 -12.71 9.79 8.14
C GLY A 193 -13.19 8.74 7.16
N ALA A 194 -14.47 8.47 7.15
CA ALA A 194 -15.07 7.47 6.26
C ALA A 194 -15.26 8.00 4.83
N LYS A 195 -15.46 9.31 4.64
CA LYS A 195 -15.72 9.91 3.33
C LYS A 195 -14.49 10.65 2.82
N ILE A 196 -14.04 10.29 1.64
CA ILE A 196 -12.91 10.92 0.94
C ILE A 196 -13.29 11.47 -0.44
N GLY A 197 -14.41 11.05 -1.01
CA GLY A 197 -14.94 11.53 -2.30
C GLY A 197 -16.17 12.41 -2.14
N PHE A 198 -16.26 13.50 -2.89
CA PHE A 198 -17.31 14.51 -2.79
C PHE A 198 -17.78 14.96 -4.18
N CYS A 199 -19.06 15.26 -4.30
CA CYS A 199 -19.57 16.04 -5.41
C CYS A 199 -19.32 17.52 -5.12
N LEU A 200 -18.80 18.28 -6.07
CA LEU A 200 -18.42 19.67 -5.87
C LEU A 200 -19.47 20.62 -6.44
N MET A 201 -19.94 21.55 -5.61
CA MET A 201 -21.03 22.45 -5.98
C MET A 201 -20.97 23.80 -5.27
N ASP A 202 -21.59 24.79 -5.86
CA ASP A 202 -21.82 26.10 -5.27
C ASP A 202 -22.98 26.00 -4.23
N TYR A 203 -22.66 25.55 -3.02
CA TYR A 203 -23.65 25.34 -1.98
C TYR A 203 -23.96 26.60 -1.18
N GLY A 204 -22.96 27.43 -0.90
CA GLY A 204 -23.11 28.66 -0.15
C GLY A 204 -22.16 29.78 -0.56
N GLN A 205 -22.59 31.01 -0.40
CA GLN A 205 -21.75 32.18 -0.65
C GLN A 205 -20.90 32.50 0.58
N CYS A 206 -19.67 32.94 0.36
CA CYS A 206 -18.82 33.55 1.39
C CYS A 206 -19.52 34.78 1.96
N GLY A 207 -20.12 34.62 3.09
CA GLY A 207 -21.21 35.42 3.66
C GLY A 207 -21.10 36.93 3.57
N THR A 208 -22.21 37.56 3.24
CA THR A 208 -22.35 39.02 3.14
C THR A 208 -22.82 39.66 4.42
N THR A 209 -23.45 38.90 5.32
CA THR A 209 -24.03 39.44 6.58
C THR A 209 -23.81 38.48 7.75
N SER A 210 -23.46 39.02 8.91
CA SER A 210 -23.46 38.29 10.17
C SER A 210 -24.83 37.67 10.42
N GLY A 211 -24.89 36.35 10.58
CA GLY A 211 -26.12 35.59 10.79
C GLY A 211 -26.61 34.81 9.56
N SER A 212 -26.00 34.95 8.39
CA SER A 212 -26.24 34.01 7.28
C SER A 212 -25.62 32.66 7.58
N THR A 213 -26.17 31.58 7.04
CA THR A 213 -25.78 30.18 7.34
C THR A 213 -24.28 29.90 7.09
N TYR A 214 -23.70 30.53 6.05
CA TYR A 214 -22.31 30.29 5.66
C TYR A 214 -21.38 31.46 5.98
N TYR A 215 -21.83 32.40 6.78
CA TYR A 215 -21.03 33.51 7.27
C TYR A 215 -19.81 33.00 8.05
N GLY A 216 -18.61 33.36 7.60
CA GLY A 216 -17.35 32.97 8.22
C GLY A 216 -16.78 31.65 7.74
N HIS A 217 -17.40 30.95 6.77
CA HIS A 217 -16.80 29.76 6.15
C HIS A 217 -15.59 30.11 5.29
N CYS A 218 -15.60 31.24 4.61
CA CYS A 218 -14.48 31.73 3.81
C CYS A 218 -13.59 32.64 4.66
N ARG A 219 -12.46 32.13 5.11
CA ARG A 219 -11.46 32.89 5.84
C ARG A 219 -10.13 32.80 5.10
N ASP A 220 -9.29 33.84 5.25
CA ASP A 220 -7.92 33.73 4.78
C ASP A 220 -7.09 32.87 5.75
N GLU A 221 -5.97 32.37 5.25
CA GLU A 221 -5.08 31.44 5.95
C GLU A 221 -4.03 32.12 6.85
N ASN A 222 -4.06 33.46 6.97
CA ASN A 222 -2.98 34.23 7.63
C ASN A 222 -2.90 34.06 9.14
N THR A 223 -3.67 33.16 9.72
CA THR A 223 -3.60 32.80 11.13
C THR A 223 -3.53 31.28 11.31
N VAL A 224 -3.12 30.86 12.52
CA VAL A 224 -2.96 29.46 12.84
C VAL A 224 -4.23 28.65 12.53
N TYR A 225 -4.06 27.62 11.73
CA TYR A 225 -5.09 26.64 11.41
C TYR A 225 -6.34 27.22 10.72
N ASN A 226 -6.13 28.12 9.77
CA ASN A 226 -7.23 28.72 8.99
C ASN A 226 -8.28 29.45 9.85
N GLN A 227 -7.83 30.19 10.84
CA GLN A 227 -8.67 31.05 11.70
C GLN A 227 -8.50 32.55 11.38
N GLY A 228 -8.12 32.87 10.14
CA GLY A 228 -7.83 34.24 9.70
C GLY A 228 -9.01 35.18 9.62
N ASN A 229 -8.80 36.28 8.92
CA ASN A 229 -9.82 37.29 8.70
C ASN A 229 -10.98 36.72 7.88
N LEU A 230 -12.18 37.12 8.22
CA LEU A 230 -13.35 36.76 7.43
C LEU A 230 -13.31 37.45 6.08
N LEU A 231 -13.40 36.67 5.00
CA LEU A 231 -13.60 37.19 3.65
C LEU A 231 -15.08 37.24 3.31
N LEU A 232 -15.51 38.37 2.71
CA LEU A 232 -16.86 38.58 2.22
C LEU A 232 -16.82 38.65 0.69
N ASN A 233 -17.96 38.54 0.02
CA ASN A 233 -18.04 38.57 -1.44
C ASN A 233 -17.40 39.81 -2.07
N GLU A 234 -17.40 40.93 -1.35
CA GLU A 234 -16.74 42.18 -1.77
C GLU A 234 -15.21 42.16 -1.67
N ASN A 235 -14.64 41.15 -0.97
CA ASN A 235 -13.21 40.95 -0.82
C ASN A 235 -12.62 40.05 -1.93
N PHE A 236 -13.45 39.43 -2.74
CA PHE A 236 -13.01 38.55 -3.84
C PHE A 236 -12.92 39.35 -5.14
N PRO A 237 -11.72 39.56 -5.70
CA PRO A 237 -11.55 40.40 -6.92
C PRO A 237 -12.38 39.91 -8.10
N ASN A 238 -12.53 38.59 -8.24
CA ASN A 238 -13.31 37.95 -9.31
C ASN A 238 -14.52 37.20 -8.74
N TRP A 239 -15.18 37.78 -7.73
CA TRP A 239 -16.31 37.13 -7.11
C TRP A 239 -17.33 36.60 -8.13
N ASN A 240 -17.81 35.40 -7.88
CA ASN A 240 -18.74 34.65 -8.71
C ASN A 240 -18.15 34.21 -10.08
N LEU A 241 -16.85 34.26 -10.29
CA LEU A 241 -16.26 33.61 -11.46
C LEU A 241 -16.47 32.09 -11.33
N GLY A 242 -17.11 31.49 -12.33
CA GLY A 242 -17.71 30.15 -12.31
C GLY A 242 -19.22 30.20 -12.49
N GLY A 243 -19.88 31.30 -12.04
CA GLY A 243 -21.29 31.58 -12.25
C GLY A 243 -22.21 31.31 -11.05
N GLY A 244 -21.69 30.75 -9.97
CA GLY A 244 -22.46 30.45 -8.75
C GLY A 244 -23.53 29.38 -8.94
N ASN A 245 -23.34 28.46 -9.89
CA ASN A 245 -24.33 27.45 -10.27
C ASN A 245 -23.76 26.04 -10.46
N TYR A 246 -22.53 25.79 -10.04
CA TYR A 246 -21.98 24.41 -10.07
C TYR A 246 -22.85 23.47 -9.24
N ASN A 247 -23.02 22.26 -9.73
CA ASN A 247 -23.82 21.22 -9.10
C ASN A 247 -23.18 19.84 -9.37
N CYS A 248 -23.78 18.79 -8.82
CA CYS A 248 -23.34 17.41 -8.95
C CYS A 248 -23.48 16.83 -10.36
N SER A 249 -23.07 17.57 -11.39
CA SER A 249 -23.10 17.14 -12.78
C SER A 249 -22.02 16.12 -13.09
N VAL A 250 -22.33 15.14 -13.93
CA VAL A 250 -21.34 14.17 -14.45
C VAL A 250 -20.39 14.77 -15.50
N THR A 251 -20.70 15.96 -16.02
CA THR A 251 -19.93 16.62 -17.07
C THR A 251 -19.06 17.76 -16.53
N GLU A 252 -19.51 18.46 -15.49
CA GLU A 252 -18.78 19.57 -14.91
C GLU A 252 -19.22 19.80 -13.47
N GLN A 253 -18.28 19.90 -12.56
CA GLN A 253 -18.45 20.23 -11.15
C GLN A 253 -17.49 21.34 -10.79
N GLY A 254 -17.67 22.00 -9.66
CA GLY A 254 -16.75 23.04 -9.25
C GLY A 254 -17.23 23.88 -8.07
N ILE A 255 -16.42 24.88 -7.73
CA ILE A 255 -16.70 25.88 -6.70
C ILE A 255 -16.31 27.24 -7.27
N SER A 256 -17.27 28.12 -7.46
CA SER A 256 -17.03 29.48 -7.96
C SER A 256 -16.20 30.30 -6.95
N SER A 257 -15.43 31.27 -7.45
CA SER A 257 -14.69 32.19 -6.58
C SER A 257 -15.64 32.91 -5.61
N GLY A 258 -15.35 32.85 -4.31
CA GLY A 258 -16.18 33.39 -3.24
C GLY A 258 -17.40 32.55 -2.87
N TRP A 259 -17.37 31.26 -3.22
CA TRP A 259 -18.36 30.27 -2.83
C TRP A 259 -17.73 29.15 -2.00
N THR A 260 -18.57 28.35 -1.36
CA THR A 260 -18.14 27.15 -0.61
C THR A 260 -19.08 25.99 -0.90
N ASP A 261 -18.51 24.80 -0.97
CA ASP A 261 -19.26 23.55 -0.88
C ASP A 261 -19.35 23.11 0.58
N VAL A 262 -20.51 22.59 1.02
CA VAL A 262 -20.75 22.24 2.42
C VAL A 262 -21.47 20.91 2.55
N TYR A 263 -20.82 19.98 3.24
CA TYR A 263 -21.36 18.68 3.60
C TYR A 263 -21.68 18.62 5.09
N SER A 264 -22.97 18.54 5.40
CA SER A 264 -23.45 18.45 6.78
C SER A 264 -23.01 17.15 7.45
N LYS A 265 -22.69 17.22 8.75
CA LYS A 265 -22.39 16.06 9.60
C LYS A 265 -23.47 14.95 9.60
N TYR A 266 -24.66 15.23 9.10
CA TYR A 266 -25.76 14.28 9.01
C TYR A 266 -25.80 13.49 7.69
N LEU A 267 -24.94 13.82 6.75
CA LEU A 267 -24.84 13.10 5.48
C LEU A 267 -24.04 11.80 5.61
N GLU A 268 -24.21 10.95 4.60
CA GLU A 268 -23.53 9.67 4.51
C GLU A 268 -22.01 9.82 4.50
N GLY A 269 -21.32 9.01 5.32
CA GLY A 269 -19.87 9.00 5.41
C GLY A 269 -19.26 10.20 6.15
N MET A 270 -20.05 11.21 6.53
CA MET A 270 -19.55 12.42 7.21
C MET A 270 -19.27 12.15 8.68
N TRP A 271 -18.32 11.24 8.92
CA TRP A 271 -17.82 10.91 10.26
C TRP A 271 -16.36 10.47 10.24
N ILE A 272 -15.74 10.58 11.39
CA ILE A 272 -14.44 9.99 11.72
C ILE A 272 -14.69 8.76 12.59
N ASN A 273 -14.10 7.63 12.26
CA ASN A 273 -14.11 6.44 13.08
C ASN A 273 -13.10 6.61 14.23
N VAL A 274 -13.56 6.43 15.46
CA VAL A 274 -12.76 6.58 16.67
C VAL A 274 -12.46 5.18 17.21
N PRO A 275 -11.19 4.75 17.27
CA PRO A 275 -10.81 3.46 17.82
C PRO A 275 -11.28 3.28 19.26
N SER A 276 -11.62 2.05 19.63
CA SER A 276 -12.14 1.71 20.96
C SER A 276 -11.15 1.98 22.12
N ASN A 277 -9.87 2.07 21.81
CA ASN A 277 -8.82 2.41 22.76
C ASN A 277 -8.55 3.93 22.89
N THR A 278 -9.36 4.77 22.25
CA THR A 278 -9.25 6.23 22.36
C THR A 278 -9.71 6.70 23.75
N CYS A 279 -8.99 7.66 24.31
CA CYS A 279 -9.25 8.19 25.64
C CYS A 279 -9.96 9.55 25.57
N ASN A 280 -10.70 9.90 26.63
CA ASN A 280 -11.17 11.27 26.82
C ASN A 280 -9.96 12.23 26.88
N GLY A 281 -10.08 13.39 26.27
CA GLY A 281 -9.01 14.38 26.22
C GLY A 281 -9.20 15.39 25.10
N ASP A 282 -8.17 16.24 24.92
CA ASP A 282 -8.18 17.32 23.95
C ASP A 282 -7.50 16.87 22.65
N TYR A 283 -8.24 16.87 21.58
CA TYR A 283 -7.84 16.46 20.24
C TYR A 283 -8.07 17.58 19.24
N TYR A 284 -7.71 17.30 17.99
CA TYR A 284 -8.03 18.17 16.88
C TYR A 284 -8.73 17.37 15.77
N ILE A 285 -9.82 17.92 15.25
CA ILE A 285 -10.34 17.50 13.96
C ILE A 285 -9.55 18.25 12.91
N VAL A 286 -8.82 17.54 12.08
CA VAL A 286 -8.05 18.10 10.97
C VAL A 286 -8.73 17.70 9.68
N MET A 287 -9.10 18.68 8.87
CA MET A 287 -9.61 18.50 7.52
C MET A 287 -8.58 19.03 6.54
N GLU A 288 -8.21 18.21 5.57
CA GLU A 288 -7.26 18.53 4.49
C GLU A 288 -7.97 18.32 3.16
N VAL A 289 -7.86 19.27 2.25
CA VAL A 289 -8.43 19.24 0.90
C VAL A 289 -7.30 19.03 -0.09
N ASP A 290 -7.55 18.25 -1.14
CA ASP A 290 -6.55 17.89 -2.16
C ASP A 290 -5.20 17.43 -1.59
N ALA A 291 -5.23 16.57 -0.59
CA ALA A 291 -4.03 16.07 0.11
C ALA A 291 -2.98 15.43 -0.82
N ASN A 292 -3.38 15.01 -2.02
CA ASN A 292 -2.52 14.44 -3.05
C ASN A 292 -1.97 15.48 -4.04
N ASN A 293 -2.37 16.74 -3.90
CA ASN A 293 -1.96 17.83 -4.77
C ASN A 293 -2.23 17.54 -6.26
N TYR A 294 -3.44 17.05 -6.55
CA TYR A 294 -3.84 16.72 -7.92
C TYR A 294 -4.20 17.97 -8.73
N PHE A 295 -4.73 19.00 -8.08
CA PHE A 295 -5.27 20.17 -8.74
C PHE A 295 -4.30 21.37 -8.59
N GLN A 296 -4.25 22.19 -9.61
CA GLN A 296 -3.45 23.40 -9.61
C GLN A 296 -4.21 24.53 -8.94
N GLU A 297 -3.62 25.14 -7.91
CA GLU A 297 -4.19 26.22 -7.11
C GLU A 297 -3.24 27.43 -7.02
N GLU A 298 -3.70 28.54 -6.46
CA GLU A 298 -2.82 29.69 -6.16
C GLU A 298 -1.85 29.33 -5.05
N ARG A 299 -2.33 28.58 -4.07
CA ARG A 299 -1.57 28.17 -2.88
C ARG A 299 -1.88 26.72 -2.54
N GLU A 300 -0.84 26.00 -2.16
CA GLU A 300 -0.90 24.59 -1.79
C GLU A 300 -0.64 24.38 -0.28
N ASP A 301 -0.32 25.45 0.46
CA ASP A 301 0.06 25.38 1.88
C ASP A 301 -1.08 25.75 2.83
N ASN A 302 -2.27 26.07 2.33
CA ASN A 302 -3.45 26.47 3.07
C ASN A 302 -4.65 25.51 2.95
N ASN A 303 -4.47 24.34 2.33
CA ASN A 303 -5.50 23.37 2.02
C ASN A 303 -5.99 22.59 3.24
N PHE A 304 -5.76 23.05 4.46
CA PHE A 304 -6.19 22.37 5.68
C PHE A 304 -6.69 23.31 6.75
N THR A 305 -7.45 22.74 7.71
CA THR A 305 -7.79 23.39 8.97
C THR A 305 -7.67 22.40 10.13
N ALA A 306 -7.40 22.92 11.34
CA ALA A 306 -7.32 22.10 12.55
C ALA A 306 -8.18 22.74 13.66
N VAL A 307 -9.23 22.07 14.07
CA VAL A 307 -10.21 22.55 15.05
C VAL A 307 -10.05 21.78 16.35
N PRO A 308 -9.77 22.46 17.49
CA PRO A 308 -9.69 21.80 18.78
C PRO A 308 -11.04 21.26 19.22
N VAL A 309 -11.06 20.04 19.73
CA VAL A 309 -12.24 19.34 20.27
C VAL A 309 -11.88 18.60 21.53
N THR A 310 -12.78 18.57 22.53
CA THR A 310 -12.60 17.79 23.75
C THR A 310 -13.54 16.59 23.71
N LEU A 311 -12.98 15.37 23.70
CA LEU A 311 -13.73 14.12 23.79
C LEU A 311 -14.02 13.78 25.24
N THR A 312 -15.27 13.40 25.53
CA THR A 312 -15.77 13.11 26.88
C THR A 312 -16.53 11.80 26.97
N LEU A 313 -16.85 11.19 25.84
CA LEU A 313 -17.66 9.97 25.74
C LEU A 313 -16.81 8.72 25.41
N GLN A 314 -15.48 8.83 25.43
CA GLN A 314 -14.54 7.75 25.18
C GLN A 314 -14.02 7.13 26.50
N ASN A 315 -12.91 6.41 26.48
CA ASN A 315 -12.34 5.80 27.68
C ASN A 315 -11.91 6.85 28.72
N PRO A 316 -12.12 6.59 30.01
CA PRO A 316 -11.65 7.51 31.06
C PRO A 316 -10.14 7.73 31.02
N ALA A 317 -9.68 8.93 31.35
CA ALA A 317 -8.26 9.20 31.57
C ALA A 317 -7.68 8.27 32.67
N ASN A 318 -6.38 7.99 32.61
CA ASN A 318 -5.64 7.08 33.51
C ASN A 318 -6.05 5.59 33.43
N SER A 319 -6.54 5.14 32.28
CA SER A 319 -6.74 3.72 31.94
C SER A 319 -5.82 3.32 30.79
N PRO A 320 -4.49 3.14 30.99
CA PRO A 320 -3.53 2.89 29.91
C PRO A 320 -3.94 1.67 29.10
N GLN A 321 -4.09 1.86 27.78
CA GLN A 321 -4.37 0.79 26.83
C GLN A 321 -3.05 0.28 26.27
N ILE A 322 -2.95 -1.03 26.01
CA ILE A 322 -1.76 -1.60 25.38
C ILE A 322 -1.69 -1.11 23.93
N PRO A 323 -0.62 -0.41 23.53
CA PRO A 323 -0.49 0.06 22.17
C PRO A 323 -0.36 -1.12 21.18
N LEU A 324 -0.88 -0.94 19.98
CA LEU A 324 -0.69 -1.85 18.87
C LEU A 324 0.39 -1.30 17.94
N ILE A 325 1.13 -2.19 17.30
CA ILE A 325 2.03 -1.87 16.18
C ILE A 325 1.45 -2.49 14.92
N SER A 326 1.30 -1.69 13.89
CA SER A 326 0.95 -2.14 12.55
C SER A 326 2.15 -1.94 11.60
N ALA A 327 2.21 -2.75 10.54
CA ALA A 327 3.18 -2.58 9.47
C ALA A 327 2.48 -2.06 8.21
N ASN A 328 3.11 -1.12 7.51
CA ASN A 328 2.72 -0.77 6.16
C ASN A 328 3.54 -1.64 5.20
N GLY A 329 2.95 -2.71 4.73
CA GLY A 329 3.58 -3.76 3.93
C GLY A 329 3.89 -5.03 4.73
N SER A 330 4.59 -5.95 4.07
CA SER A 330 4.98 -7.24 4.65
C SER A 330 5.92 -7.09 5.85
N ASN A 331 5.72 -7.90 6.87
CA ASN A 331 6.69 -8.06 7.95
C ASN A 331 7.88 -8.96 7.56
N ASN A 332 7.87 -9.52 6.36
CA ASN A 332 8.98 -10.23 5.74
C ASN A 332 9.72 -9.27 4.80
N ILE A 333 10.96 -8.93 5.11
CA ILE A 333 11.76 -7.98 4.32
C ILE A 333 12.89 -8.69 3.58
N CYS A 334 13.11 -8.30 2.33
CA CYS A 334 14.29 -8.71 1.56
C CYS A 334 15.55 -7.98 2.07
N SER A 335 16.72 -8.55 1.81
CA SER A 335 17.98 -7.85 2.07
C SER A 335 18.03 -6.50 1.35
N GLY A 336 18.24 -5.42 2.10
CA GLY A 336 18.28 -4.04 1.58
C GLY A 336 16.92 -3.36 1.44
N SER A 337 15.81 -4.03 1.71
CA SER A 337 14.49 -3.42 1.79
C SER A 337 14.14 -3.01 3.24
N SER A 338 13.02 -2.32 3.39
CA SER A 338 12.52 -1.87 4.70
C SER A 338 11.01 -2.07 4.81
N VAL A 339 10.53 -2.13 6.04
CA VAL A 339 9.11 -2.02 6.36
C VAL A 339 8.89 -0.84 7.31
N THR A 340 7.80 -0.14 7.13
CA THR A 340 7.40 0.96 8.00
C THR A 340 6.50 0.43 9.10
N LEU A 341 6.91 0.61 10.36
CA LEU A 341 6.11 0.29 11.54
C LEU A 341 5.45 1.55 12.08
N LYS A 342 4.18 1.46 12.45
CA LYS A 342 3.38 2.54 13.03
C LYS A 342 2.78 2.09 14.37
N ALA A 343 3.01 2.87 15.43
CA ALA A 343 2.38 2.64 16.72
C ALA A 343 1.01 3.33 16.82
N THR A 344 0.13 2.82 17.68
CA THR A 344 -1.11 3.51 18.08
C THR A 344 -0.82 4.98 18.42
N ALA A 345 -1.75 5.87 18.10
CA ALA A 345 -1.56 7.31 18.31
C ALA A 345 -1.34 7.69 19.77
N GLY A 346 -0.48 8.67 19.98
CA GLY A 346 -0.13 9.22 21.29
C GLY A 346 0.59 10.56 21.15
N SER A 347 0.80 11.23 22.30
CA SER A 347 1.52 12.49 22.37
C SER A 347 3.05 12.30 22.44
N ALA A 348 3.52 11.10 22.80
CA ALA A 348 4.95 10.75 22.81
C ALA A 348 5.14 9.26 22.54
N PHE A 349 6.28 8.93 21.94
CA PHE A 349 6.68 7.58 21.55
C PHE A 349 8.11 7.30 21.99
N LEU A 350 8.39 6.04 22.31
CA LEU A 350 9.75 5.55 22.50
C LEU A 350 9.82 4.10 22.02
N TRP A 351 10.47 3.88 20.88
CA TRP A 351 10.70 2.56 20.33
C TRP A 351 11.85 1.84 21.02
N SER A 352 11.84 0.52 20.97
CA SER A 352 12.93 -0.34 21.47
C SER A 352 14.29 -0.04 20.81
N THR A 353 14.29 0.60 19.67
CA THR A 353 15.45 1.07 18.88
C THR A 353 15.90 2.48 19.26
N GLY A 354 15.08 3.22 20.03
CA GLY A 354 15.38 4.56 20.56
C GLY A 354 14.74 5.72 19.81
N GLU A 355 14.06 5.47 18.68
CA GLU A 355 13.31 6.51 17.96
C GLU A 355 12.10 6.98 18.76
N THR A 356 11.69 8.24 18.51
CA THR A 356 10.60 8.92 19.24
C THR A 356 9.45 9.40 18.36
N THR A 357 9.37 8.92 17.12
CA THR A 357 8.30 9.21 16.18
C THR A 357 7.21 8.14 16.24
N GLN A 358 5.98 8.46 15.84
CA GLN A 358 4.89 7.46 15.76
C GLN A 358 5.24 6.33 14.80
N THR A 359 5.99 6.65 13.75
CA THR A 359 6.33 5.74 12.65
C THR A 359 7.84 5.62 12.54
N ILE A 360 8.34 4.40 12.32
CA ILE A 360 9.76 4.14 12.04
C ILE A 360 9.91 3.26 10.82
N ASN A 361 11.05 3.40 10.11
CA ASN A 361 11.44 2.50 9.04
C ASN A 361 12.48 1.52 9.56
N VAL A 362 12.21 0.22 9.48
CA VAL A 362 13.12 -0.83 9.94
C VAL A 362 13.67 -1.60 8.77
N TYR A 363 14.98 -1.80 8.76
CA TYR A 363 15.77 -2.42 7.69
C TYR A 363 16.34 -3.79 8.09
N GLN A 364 16.12 -4.23 9.30
CA GLN A 364 16.67 -5.46 9.84
C GLN A 364 15.57 -6.32 10.45
N ALA A 365 15.72 -7.62 10.35
CA ALA A 365 14.90 -8.55 11.10
C ALA A 365 15.12 -8.37 12.59
N GLY A 366 14.05 -8.46 13.36
CA GLY A 366 14.11 -8.24 14.81
C GLY A 366 12.75 -8.16 15.46
N SER A 367 12.80 -7.87 16.75
CA SER A 367 11.62 -7.69 17.60
C SER A 367 11.54 -6.21 18.02
N TYR A 368 10.45 -5.56 17.65
CA TYR A 368 10.23 -4.13 17.83
C TYR A 368 9.06 -3.89 18.78
N SER A 369 9.23 -3.01 19.76
CA SER A 369 8.15 -2.56 20.64
C SER A 369 8.19 -1.04 20.78
N CYS A 370 7.03 -0.45 21.08
CA CYS A 370 6.90 0.98 21.27
C CYS A 370 6.19 1.29 22.60
N THR A 371 6.79 2.15 23.41
CA THR A 371 6.14 2.76 24.56
C THR A 371 5.45 4.03 24.09
N VAL A 372 4.12 4.09 24.26
CA VAL A 372 3.26 5.20 23.82
C VAL A 372 2.70 5.91 25.05
N THR A 373 2.75 7.24 25.04
CA THR A 373 2.08 8.10 26.02
C THR A 373 0.88 8.77 25.33
N ASN A 374 -0.28 8.68 25.94
CA ASN A 374 -1.52 9.35 25.49
C ASN A 374 -2.33 9.82 26.72
N TYR A 375 -3.57 10.29 26.51
CA TYR A 375 -4.41 10.75 27.62
C TYR A 375 -4.86 9.65 28.59
N CYS A 376 -4.76 8.36 28.21
CA CYS A 376 -4.95 7.24 29.13
C CYS A 376 -3.74 6.94 30.00
N GLY A 377 -2.57 7.48 29.72
CA GLY A 377 -1.31 7.22 30.40
C GLY A 377 -0.23 6.65 29.48
N THR A 378 0.75 5.97 30.03
CA THR A 378 1.90 5.40 29.33
C THR A 378 1.83 3.87 29.36
N SER A 379 1.99 3.22 28.22
CA SER A 379 1.99 1.76 28.08
C SER A 379 2.92 1.31 26.96
N THR A 380 3.40 0.07 27.03
CA THR A 380 4.31 -0.51 26.03
C THR A 380 3.60 -1.61 25.26
N SER A 381 3.76 -1.63 23.94
CA SER A 381 3.18 -2.63 23.06
C SER A 381 3.74 -4.03 23.28
N ALA A 382 3.01 -5.05 22.86
CA ALA A 382 3.59 -6.35 22.57
C ALA A 382 4.68 -6.20 21.48
N PRO A 383 5.70 -7.11 21.46
CA PRO A 383 6.71 -7.10 20.42
C PRO A 383 6.13 -7.42 19.03
N PHE A 384 6.46 -6.61 18.04
CA PHE A 384 6.19 -6.87 16.62
C PHE A 384 7.42 -7.51 15.98
N ILE A 385 7.24 -8.62 15.27
CA ILE A 385 8.34 -9.38 14.68
C ILE A 385 8.47 -9.04 13.18
N VAL A 386 9.67 -8.59 12.78
CA VAL A 386 10.07 -8.43 11.40
C VAL A 386 11.05 -9.54 11.05
N ASN A 387 10.77 -10.27 9.97
CA ASN A 387 11.59 -11.38 9.49
C ASN A 387 12.45 -10.95 8.30
N SER A 388 13.56 -11.65 8.06
CA SER A 388 14.39 -11.46 6.86
C SER A 388 14.23 -12.64 5.92
N VAL A 389 13.93 -12.35 4.66
CA VAL A 389 13.90 -13.32 3.56
C VAL A 389 15.17 -13.15 2.73
N VAL A 390 16.00 -14.18 2.70
CA VAL A 390 17.27 -14.18 1.94
C VAL A 390 17.25 -15.39 1.02
N PRO A 391 16.91 -15.23 -0.27
CA PRO A 391 16.99 -16.31 -1.24
C PRO A 391 18.42 -16.81 -1.41
N ASN A 392 18.57 -18.11 -1.62
CA ASN A 392 19.87 -18.66 -1.94
C ASN A 392 20.31 -18.20 -3.33
N ALA A 393 21.57 -17.78 -3.44
CA ALA A 393 22.15 -17.48 -4.74
C ALA A 393 22.20 -18.76 -5.61
N PRO A 394 22.04 -18.66 -6.94
CA PRO A 394 22.05 -19.83 -7.82
C PRO A 394 23.44 -20.46 -7.91
N THR A 395 23.48 -21.75 -8.14
CA THR A 395 24.71 -22.43 -8.49
C THR A 395 24.98 -22.25 -10.00
N LEU A 396 26.10 -21.66 -10.38
CA LEU A 396 26.41 -21.32 -11.76
C LEU A 396 27.44 -22.28 -12.37
N THR A 397 27.27 -22.60 -13.65
CA THR A 397 28.23 -23.36 -14.43
C THR A 397 28.57 -22.60 -15.72
N GLY A 398 29.83 -22.26 -15.87
CA GLY A 398 30.35 -21.62 -17.07
C GLY A 398 30.59 -22.62 -18.22
N ASP A 399 30.90 -22.09 -19.37
CA ASP A 399 31.22 -22.87 -20.57
C ASP A 399 32.51 -22.33 -21.24
N THR A 400 33.09 -23.10 -22.11
CA THR A 400 34.40 -22.78 -22.75
C THR A 400 34.33 -23.04 -24.25
N VAL A 401 34.76 -22.08 -25.04
CA VAL A 401 34.91 -22.22 -26.49
C VAL A 401 36.32 -21.90 -26.94
N CYS A 402 36.72 -22.49 -28.05
CA CYS A 402 38.00 -22.21 -28.70
C CYS A 402 37.87 -21.10 -29.74
N VAL A 403 38.71 -20.09 -29.64
CA VAL A 403 38.87 -18.95 -30.56
C VAL A 403 37.69 -17.98 -30.51
N GLU A 404 36.54 -18.40 -30.96
CA GLU A 404 35.28 -17.62 -30.87
C GLU A 404 34.06 -18.54 -30.93
N GLY A 405 32.98 -18.12 -30.33
CA GLY A 405 31.71 -18.84 -30.38
C GLY A 405 30.69 -18.38 -29.34
N SER A 406 29.48 -18.88 -29.46
CA SER A 406 28.46 -18.77 -28.42
C SER A 406 28.58 -19.94 -27.46
N MET A 407 28.28 -19.68 -26.18
CA MET A 407 28.38 -20.64 -25.09
C MET A 407 27.06 -20.74 -24.34
N THR A 408 26.80 -21.88 -23.70
CA THR A 408 25.64 -22.08 -22.87
C THR A 408 26.01 -22.05 -21.40
N LEU A 409 25.71 -20.96 -20.72
CA LEU A 409 25.84 -20.84 -19.27
C LEU A 409 24.62 -21.45 -18.61
N THR A 410 24.80 -22.11 -17.47
CA THR A 410 23.68 -22.71 -16.74
C THR A 410 23.65 -22.24 -15.29
N ALA A 411 22.43 -22.11 -14.76
CA ALA A 411 22.18 -21.75 -13.38
C ALA A 411 21.13 -22.68 -12.78
N ASN A 412 21.35 -23.08 -11.53
CA ASN A 412 20.38 -23.87 -10.77
C ASN A 412 20.03 -23.12 -9.48
N GLY A 413 18.75 -22.80 -9.30
CA GLY A 413 18.17 -22.11 -8.15
C GLY A 413 16.75 -22.58 -7.86
N THR A 414 16.17 -22.11 -6.77
CA THR A 414 14.83 -22.51 -6.31
C THR A 414 13.71 -21.72 -6.98
N GLY A 415 14.00 -20.52 -7.46
CA GLY A 415 13.05 -19.61 -8.06
C GLY A 415 13.36 -19.26 -9.52
N SER A 416 13.02 -18.06 -9.92
CA SER A 416 13.28 -17.53 -11.26
C SER A 416 14.70 -17.00 -11.39
N ILE A 417 15.45 -17.53 -12.35
CA ILE A 417 16.81 -17.08 -12.64
C ILE A 417 16.78 -15.93 -13.64
N SER A 418 17.50 -14.85 -13.33
CA SER A 418 17.72 -13.71 -14.21
C SER A 418 19.21 -13.53 -14.50
N TRP A 419 19.55 -13.25 -15.79
CA TRP A 419 20.90 -13.09 -16.29
C TRP A 419 21.22 -11.64 -16.63
N TYR A 420 22.47 -11.23 -16.36
CA TYR A 420 22.95 -9.86 -16.55
C TYR A 420 24.39 -9.87 -17.11
N ASP A 421 24.75 -8.77 -17.77
CA ASP A 421 26.13 -8.49 -18.15
C ASP A 421 26.93 -7.81 -17.02
N SER A 422 28.19 -7.47 -17.27
CA SER A 422 29.05 -6.77 -16.31
C SER A 422 28.65 -5.34 -15.99
N GLU A 423 27.77 -4.73 -16.80
CA GLU A 423 27.22 -3.40 -16.61
C GLU A 423 25.84 -3.45 -15.92
N ASN A 424 25.42 -4.66 -15.50
CA ASN A 424 24.12 -4.94 -14.86
C ASN A 424 22.92 -4.73 -15.81
N ASN A 425 23.12 -4.83 -17.13
CA ASN A 425 21.99 -4.84 -18.06
C ASN A 425 21.36 -6.23 -18.08
N PHE A 426 20.03 -6.27 -18.04
CA PHE A 426 19.25 -7.51 -18.09
C PHE A 426 19.37 -8.19 -19.46
N LEU A 427 19.66 -9.48 -19.47
CA LEU A 427 19.87 -10.28 -20.69
C LEU A 427 18.77 -11.31 -20.94
N GLY A 428 18.08 -11.78 -19.90
CA GLY A 428 17.03 -12.77 -20.03
C GLY A 428 16.79 -13.57 -18.76
N THR A 429 15.81 -14.46 -18.79
CA THR A 429 15.45 -15.35 -17.68
C THR A 429 15.59 -16.82 -18.08
N GLY A 430 15.75 -17.70 -17.09
CA GLY A 430 15.75 -19.16 -17.25
C GLY A 430 17.00 -19.85 -16.74
N ALA A 431 16.93 -21.17 -16.61
CA ALA A 431 18.01 -22.00 -16.07
C ALA A 431 19.24 -22.08 -17.00
N SER A 432 19.15 -21.57 -18.21
CA SER A 432 20.28 -21.51 -19.17
C SER A 432 20.23 -20.18 -19.94
N PHE A 433 21.42 -19.66 -20.27
CA PHE A 433 21.63 -18.47 -21.09
C PHE A 433 22.64 -18.77 -22.19
N ILE A 434 22.25 -18.48 -23.42
CA ILE A 434 23.13 -18.62 -24.58
C ILE A 434 23.77 -17.26 -24.84
N THR A 435 25.10 -17.17 -24.72
CA THR A 435 25.85 -15.94 -24.97
C THR A 435 25.80 -15.54 -26.45
N PRO A 436 25.96 -14.27 -26.79
CA PRO A 436 26.43 -13.88 -28.13
C PRO A 436 27.73 -14.60 -28.51
N VAL A 437 28.11 -14.50 -29.75
CA VAL A 437 29.45 -14.97 -30.19
C VAL A 437 30.50 -14.10 -29.49
N LEU A 438 31.35 -14.73 -28.68
CA LEU A 438 32.41 -14.08 -27.92
C LEU A 438 33.78 -14.48 -28.49
N ASN A 439 34.70 -13.52 -28.53
CA ASN A 439 36.10 -13.71 -28.95
C ASN A 439 37.07 -13.46 -27.79
N THR A 440 36.57 -13.08 -26.63
CA THR A 440 37.32 -12.90 -25.38
C THR A 440 36.51 -13.48 -24.22
N THR A 441 37.22 -13.96 -23.19
CA THR A 441 36.56 -14.38 -21.95
C THR A 441 35.76 -13.24 -21.35
N THR A 442 34.48 -13.50 -21.08
CA THR A 442 33.49 -12.48 -20.64
C THR A 442 32.77 -12.95 -19.38
N SER A 443 32.61 -12.05 -18.44
CA SER A 443 31.82 -12.27 -17.22
C SER A 443 30.35 -12.04 -17.46
N PHE A 444 29.51 -12.95 -16.96
CA PHE A 444 28.07 -12.82 -16.85
C PHE A 444 27.67 -13.02 -15.39
N PHE A 445 26.51 -12.51 -15.04
CA PHE A 445 25.99 -12.56 -13.68
C PHE A 445 24.58 -13.15 -13.68
N ALA A 446 24.26 -13.92 -12.63
CA ALA A 446 22.91 -14.39 -12.44
C ALA A 446 22.48 -14.32 -10.98
N ASN A 447 21.20 -14.05 -10.77
CA ASN A 447 20.56 -14.12 -9.47
C ASN A 447 19.33 -15.02 -9.52
N ASN A 448 18.84 -15.39 -8.34
CA ASN A 448 17.64 -16.19 -8.13
C ASN A 448 16.59 -15.32 -7.42
N THR A 449 15.39 -15.26 -7.95
CA THR A 449 14.26 -14.57 -7.34
C THR A 449 13.24 -15.61 -6.86
N ASP A 450 13.07 -15.69 -5.54
CA ASP A 450 12.10 -16.57 -4.90
C ASP A 450 10.86 -15.75 -4.49
N THR A 451 9.67 -16.36 -4.63
CA THR A 451 8.44 -15.85 -4.00
C THR A 451 8.38 -16.28 -2.54
N TYR A 452 7.79 -15.46 -1.70
CA TYR A 452 7.52 -15.81 -0.32
C TYR A 452 6.06 -15.58 0.03
N MET A 453 5.58 -16.38 0.98
CA MET A 453 4.23 -16.24 1.51
C MET A 453 4.23 -15.20 2.62
N ASP A 454 3.26 -14.29 2.59
CA ASP A 454 3.05 -13.30 3.63
C ASP A 454 1.75 -13.58 4.38
N SER A 455 1.73 -13.26 5.68
CA SER A 455 0.53 -13.38 6.51
C SER A 455 -0.12 -12.02 6.71
N THR A 456 -1.41 -11.95 6.42
CA THR A 456 -2.26 -10.83 6.79
C THR A 456 -3.47 -11.34 7.56
N PHE A 457 -4.16 -10.45 8.30
CA PHE A 457 -5.25 -10.84 9.18
C PHE A 457 -6.50 -10.04 8.86
N ALA A 458 -7.62 -10.73 8.69
CA ALA A 458 -8.92 -10.09 8.48
C ALA A 458 -9.66 -9.87 9.80
N GLU A 459 -10.30 -8.72 9.94
CA GLU A 459 -11.20 -8.41 11.06
C GLU A 459 -12.47 -9.28 11.04
N PRO A 460 -13.14 -9.45 12.19
CA PRO A 460 -12.77 -8.90 13.49
C PRO A 460 -11.66 -9.72 14.16
N HIS A 461 -10.68 -9.05 14.77
CA HIS A 461 -9.54 -9.72 15.40
C HIS A 461 -9.87 -10.40 16.72
N THR A 462 -10.92 -9.99 17.42
CA THR A 462 -11.35 -10.58 18.68
C THR A 462 -12.87 -10.72 18.76
N ASN A 463 -13.37 -11.36 19.81
CA ASN A 463 -14.78 -11.46 20.12
C ASN A 463 -15.36 -10.21 20.82
N GLU A 464 -14.57 -9.14 20.99
CA GLU A 464 -14.96 -7.94 21.74
C GLU A 464 -15.68 -6.88 20.88
N ILE A 465 -16.18 -7.26 19.70
CA ILE A 465 -16.90 -6.35 18.78
C ILE A 465 -18.31 -5.99 19.27
N GLY A 466 -18.80 -6.60 20.34
CA GLY A 466 -20.12 -6.34 20.91
C GLY A 466 -20.65 -7.46 21.79
N GLY A 467 -21.93 -7.38 22.14
CA GLY A 467 -22.57 -8.42 22.94
C GLY A 467 -22.54 -9.78 22.28
N GLY A 468 -22.49 -10.85 23.10
CA GLY A 468 -22.42 -12.20 22.58
C GLY A 468 -22.64 -13.29 23.64
N GLY A 469 -22.27 -14.51 23.28
CA GLY A 469 -22.32 -15.65 24.19
C GLY A 469 -22.03 -16.99 23.48
N TYR A 470 -21.78 -18.00 24.28
CA TYR A 470 -21.46 -19.35 23.78
C TYR A 470 -22.68 -20.05 23.17
N ARG A 471 -22.46 -20.72 22.05
CA ARG A 471 -23.45 -21.48 21.28
C ARG A 471 -22.84 -22.70 20.62
N SER A 472 -23.70 -23.75 20.42
CA SER A 472 -23.29 -25.01 19.79
C SER A 472 -24.01 -25.33 18.48
N SER A 473 -24.74 -24.36 17.91
CA SER A 473 -25.44 -24.58 16.64
C SER A 473 -24.49 -24.46 15.44
N ASP A 474 -24.73 -25.24 14.40
CA ASP A 474 -24.04 -25.14 13.13
C ASP A 474 -24.31 -23.79 12.48
N GLN A 475 -23.29 -22.96 12.33
CA GLN A 475 -23.38 -21.59 11.78
C GLN A 475 -22.12 -21.23 11.01
N TYR A 476 -22.23 -20.23 10.12
CA TYR A 476 -21.14 -19.76 9.26
C TYR A 476 -21.19 -18.25 9.06
N ASN A 477 -20.04 -17.69 8.72
CA ASN A 477 -19.90 -16.36 8.12
C ASN A 477 -19.83 -16.49 6.60
N ILE A 478 -20.34 -15.48 5.88
CA ILE A 478 -20.38 -15.42 4.42
C ILE A 478 -19.29 -14.44 3.98
N PHE A 479 -18.54 -14.83 2.96
CA PHE A 479 -17.47 -13.97 2.44
C PHE A 479 -17.30 -14.11 0.93
N THR A 480 -16.65 -13.12 0.33
CA THR A 480 -16.20 -13.12 -1.07
C THR A 480 -14.68 -13.12 -1.08
N ALA A 481 -14.06 -14.04 -1.78
CA ALA A 481 -12.64 -14.05 -2.07
C ALA A 481 -12.41 -13.34 -3.42
N HIS A 482 -11.66 -12.25 -3.43
CA HIS A 482 -11.38 -11.46 -4.64
C HIS A 482 -10.21 -12.01 -5.44
N GLN A 483 -9.34 -12.80 -4.80
CA GLN A 483 -8.24 -13.55 -5.42
C GLN A 483 -8.00 -14.85 -4.64
N ASP A 484 -7.18 -15.75 -5.21
CA ASP A 484 -6.82 -17.00 -4.56
C ASP A 484 -5.91 -16.75 -3.36
N PHE A 485 -6.14 -17.46 -2.25
CA PHE A 485 -5.29 -17.41 -1.06
C PHE A 485 -5.36 -18.69 -0.24
N THR A 486 -4.44 -18.83 0.72
CA THR A 486 -4.55 -19.89 1.75
C THR A 486 -5.08 -19.29 3.04
N LEU A 487 -6.27 -19.76 3.50
CA LEU A 487 -6.75 -19.47 4.85
C LEU A 487 -5.97 -20.34 5.83
N LYS A 488 -4.95 -19.76 6.45
CA LYS A 488 -3.97 -20.49 7.27
C LYS A 488 -4.54 -20.87 8.63
N SER A 489 -5.18 -19.92 9.32
CA SER A 489 -5.69 -20.15 10.66
C SER A 489 -6.81 -19.19 11.04
N VAL A 490 -7.54 -19.51 12.10
CA VAL A 490 -8.59 -18.68 12.70
C VAL A 490 -8.50 -18.73 14.21
N LEU A 491 -8.99 -17.68 14.88
CA LEU A 491 -9.08 -17.59 16.34
C LEU A 491 -10.47 -18.03 16.81
N VAL A 492 -10.54 -18.83 17.86
CA VAL A 492 -11.79 -19.30 18.48
C VAL A 492 -11.77 -19.11 19.99
N TYR A 493 -12.96 -18.93 20.56
CA TYR A 493 -13.18 -18.83 22.01
C TYR A 493 -14.13 -19.93 22.44
N SER A 494 -13.72 -20.84 23.33
CA SER A 494 -14.51 -21.98 23.81
C SER A 494 -14.75 -21.93 25.31
N ASP A 495 -15.95 -22.28 25.76
CA ASP A 495 -16.30 -22.36 27.18
C ASP A 495 -15.88 -23.67 27.87
N ALA A 496 -15.43 -24.67 27.09
CA ALA A 496 -14.89 -25.93 27.57
C ALA A 496 -14.02 -26.58 26.50
N PRO A 497 -13.12 -27.54 26.86
CA PRO A 497 -12.42 -28.35 25.86
C PRO A 497 -13.39 -29.11 24.97
N ARG A 498 -13.23 -29.08 23.64
CA ARG A 498 -14.11 -29.75 22.69
C ARG A 498 -13.47 -30.03 21.36
N ASN A 499 -14.10 -30.93 20.59
CA ASN A 499 -13.84 -31.09 19.16
C ASN A 499 -14.86 -30.27 18.36
N ILE A 500 -14.36 -29.61 17.31
CA ILE A 500 -15.17 -28.87 16.33
C ILE A 500 -14.78 -29.33 14.93
N THR A 501 -15.72 -29.25 13.98
CA THR A 501 -15.43 -29.40 12.55
C THR A 501 -15.54 -28.04 11.90
N VAL A 502 -14.40 -27.43 11.53
CA VAL A 502 -14.38 -26.20 10.72
C VAL A 502 -14.59 -26.61 9.27
N VAL A 503 -15.52 -25.92 8.58
CA VAL A 503 -15.87 -26.22 7.19
C VAL A 503 -15.78 -24.97 6.33
N LEU A 504 -15.19 -25.11 5.15
CA LEU A 504 -15.26 -24.18 4.04
C LEU A 504 -16.27 -24.74 3.02
N GLU A 505 -17.25 -23.94 2.64
CA GLU A 505 -18.30 -24.34 1.70
C GLU A 505 -18.45 -23.31 0.58
N ASP A 506 -18.97 -23.77 -0.55
CA ASP A 506 -19.38 -22.90 -1.66
C ASP A 506 -20.69 -22.14 -1.34
N ASN A 507 -21.16 -21.36 -2.30
CA ASN A 507 -22.37 -20.52 -2.19
C ASN A 507 -23.68 -21.32 -2.06
N ILE A 508 -23.68 -22.62 -2.40
CA ILE A 508 -24.84 -23.53 -2.25
C ILE A 508 -24.71 -24.44 -1.03
N GLY A 509 -23.59 -24.39 -0.30
CA GLY A 509 -23.35 -25.18 0.93
C GLY A 509 -22.72 -26.54 0.69
N GLN A 510 -22.05 -26.76 -0.45
CA GLN A 510 -21.21 -27.94 -0.66
C GLN A 510 -19.84 -27.70 -0.01
N THR A 511 -19.37 -28.69 0.74
CA THR A 511 -18.08 -28.65 1.40
C THR A 511 -16.96 -28.68 0.38
N ILE A 512 -16.13 -27.62 0.38
CA ILE A 512 -14.90 -27.52 -0.38
C ILE A 512 -13.75 -28.14 0.41
N ASP A 513 -13.65 -27.80 1.72
CA ASP A 513 -12.63 -28.33 2.62
C ASP A 513 -13.17 -28.42 4.06
N SER A 514 -12.55 -29.24 4.91
CA SER A 514 -12.94 -29.37 6.30
C SER A 514 -11.82 -29.91 7.19
N LEU A 515 -11.83 -29.47 8.46
CA LEU A 515 -10.86 -29.90 9.47
C LEU A 515 -11.54 -30.15 10.80
N ILE A 516 -11.26 -31.32 11.40
CA ILE A 516 -11.63 -31.60 12.80
C ILE A 516 -10.50 -31.10 13.70
N ALA A 517 -10.81 -30.15 14.58
CA ALA A 517 -9.87 -29.56 15.53
C ALA A 517 -10.30 -29.78 16.96
N SER A 518 -9.34 -30.05 17.85
CA SER A 518 -9.56 -30.07 19.29
C SER A 518 -9.18 -28.68 19.85
N VAL A 519 -10.14 -28.00 20.49
CA VAL A 519 -9.94 -26.66 21.05
C VAL A 519 -10.03 -26.74 22.58
N PRO A 520 -9.11 -26.07 23.34
CA PRO A 520 -9.14 -26.01 24.79
C PRO A 520 -10.22 -25.04 25.29
N LEU A 521 -10.36 -24.93 26.62
CA LEU A 521 -11.11 -23.86 27.26
C LEU A 521 -10.41 -22.50 26.98
N GLY A 522 -11.18 -21.47 26.65
CA GLY A 522 -10.71 -20.09 26.43
C GLY A 522 -10.37 -19.85 24.96
N GLU A 523 -9.45 -18.91 24.76
CA GLU A 523 -8.97 -18.53 23.43
C GLU A 523 -7.99 -19.55 22.87
N SER A 524 -8.11 -19.86 21.59
CA SER A 524 -7.12 -20.70 20.89
C SER A 524 -7.16 -20.46 19.38
N ARG A 525 -6.01 -20.63 18.72
CA ARG A 525 -5.88 -20.54 17.28
C ARG A 525 -5.93 -21.93 16.65
N VAL A 526 -6.76 -22.09 15.63
CA VAL A 526 -6.94 -23.31 14.85
C VAL A 526 -6.27 -23.15 13.50
N ASN A 527 -5.27 -23.98 13.20
CA ASN A 527 -4.59 -23.99 11.91
C ASN A 527 -5.43 -24.79 10.89
N LEU A 528 -5.84 -24.15 9.82
CA LEU A 528 -6.71 -24.73 8.77
C LEU A 528 -5.91 -25.12 7.52
N ASN A 529 -5.13 -24.21 6.96
CA ASN A 529 -4.42 -24.32 5.69
C ASN A 529 -5.35 -24.62 4.49
N PHE A 530 -6.57 -24.10 4.50
CA PHE A 530 -7.54 -24.27 3.42
C PHE A 530 -7.14 -23.45 2.20
N GLN A 531 -7.17 -24.06 1.02
CA GLN A 531 -7.01 -23.34 -0.25
C GLN A 531 -8.35 -22.73 -0.64
N VAL A 532 -8.39 -21.40 -0.74
CA VAL A 532 -9.58 -20.65 -1.11
C VAL A 532 -9.35 -20.07 -2.50
N LEU A 533 -10.18 -20.48 -3.46
CA LEU A 533 -10.18 -19.89 -4.80
C LEU A 533 -11.09 -18.65 -4.83
N ALA A 534 -10.78 -17.72 -5.71
CA ALA A 534 -11.58 -16.51 -5.90
C ALA A 534 -13.02 -16.88 -6.29
N ASP A 535 -13.98 -16.58 -5.42
CA ASP A 535 -15.41 -16.82 -5.63
C ASP A 535 -16.22 -15.96 -4.65
N SER A 536 -17.52 -15.81 -4.91
CA SER A 536 -18.44 -15.00 -4.12
C SER A 536 -19.38 -15.86 -3.27
N ASN A 537 -19.78 -15.32 -2.10
CA ASN A 537 -20.71 -15.95 -1.16
C ASN A 537 -20.23 -17.31 -0.63
N LEU A 538 -18.93 -17.51 -0.55
CA LEU A 538 -18.33 -18.63 0.16
C LEU A 538 -18.73 -18.60 1.64
N ARG A 539 -18.72 -19.77 2.29
CA ARG A 539 -19.10 -19.92 3.70
C ARG A 539 -17.97 -20.52 4.49
N LEU A 540 -17.62 -19.88 5.61
CA LEU A 540 -16.70 -20.45 6.59
C LEU A 540 -17.42 -20.60 7.92
N GLY A 541 -17.50 -21.80 8.44
CA GLY A 541 -18.30 -22.10 9.62
C GLY A 541 -17.84 -23.29 10.43
N VAL A 542 -18.64 -23.62 11.44
CA VAL A 542 -18.40 -24.79 12.32
C VAL A 542 -19.63 -25.70 12.29
N LYS A 543 -19.37 -26.98 12.17
CA LYS A 543 -20.38 -28.07 12.24
C LYS A 543 -19.99 -29.10 13.31
N ASP A 544 -20.94 -29.93 13.66
CA ASP A 544 -20.75 -31.11 14.54
C ASP A 544 -20.04 -30.80 15.86
N MET A 545 -20.36 -29.62 16.44
CA MET A 545 -19.77 -29.20 17.70
C MET A 545 -20.28 -30.05 18.88
N THR A 546 -19.38 -30.74 19.56
CA THR A 546 -19.75 -31.44 20.78
C THR A 546 -19.95 -30.48 21.93
N ALA A 547 -21.19 -30.36 22.45
CA ALA A 547 -21.50 -29.46 23.57
C ALA A 547 -22.60 -30.02 24.47
N SER A 548 -22.55 -29.67 25.75
CA SER A 548 -23.57 -30.05 26.74
C SER A 548 -24.59 -28.94 26.94
N GLY A 549 -25.48 -28.75 25.96
CA GLY A 549 -26.58 -27.76 26.00
C GLY A 549 -26.42 -26.60 25.01
N SER A 550 -27.51 -25.88 24.71
CA SER A 550 -27.56 -24.84 23.66
C SER A 550 -26.86 -23.53 24.01
N THR A 551 -26.46 -23.35 25.27
CA THR A 551 -25.74 -22.15 25.77
C THR A 551 -24.26 -22.42 26.02
N SER A 552 -23.76 -23.58 25.60
CA SER A 552 -22.37 -24.02 25.66
C SER A 552 -21.84 -24.16 24.24
N GLY A 553 -20.55 -23.91 24.01
CA GLY A 553 -19.98 -24.05 22.69
C GLY A 553 -18.88 -23.08 22.41
N LEU A 554 -18.84 -22.54 21.20
CA LEU A 554 -17.97 -21.44 20.81
C LEU A 554 -18.67 -20.09 21.01
N TYR A 555 -17.89 -19.07 21.27
CA TYR A 555 -18.40 -17.71 21.41
C TYR A 555 -18.85 -17.17 20.03
N ARG A 556 -19.97 -16.49 20.01
CA ARG A 556 -20.44 -15.73 18.87
C ARG A 556 -20.92 -14.34 19.33
N ASN A 557 -20.77 -13.33 18.51
CA ASN A 557 -21.40 -12.03 18.73
C ASN A 557 -22.84 -12.06 18.20
N ASN A 558 -23.77 -11.39 18.89
CA ASN A 558 -25.17 -11.24 18.51
C ASN A 558 -25.65 -9.79 18.41
N SER A 559 -24.72 -8.86 18.51
CA SER A 559 -24.90 -7.44 18.28
C SER A 559 -23.57 -6.83 17.83
N SER A 560 -23.65 -5.69 17.14
CA SER A 560 -22.50 -4.86 16.76
C SER A 560 -21.55 -5.49 15.72
N ALA A 561 -21.93 -6.56 15.03
CA ALA A 561 -21.23 -6.93 13.82
C ALA A 561 -21.51 -5.89 12.73
N ILE A 562 -20.49 -5.38 12.07
CA ILE A 562 -20.58 -4.31 11.05
C ILE A 562 -19.97 -4.85 9.75
N PHE A 563 -20.78 -5.53 8.97
CA PHE A 563 -20.39 -6.02 7.65
C PHE A 563 -20.45 -4.89 6.59
N PRO A 564 -19.58 -4.91 5.55
CA PRO A 564 -18.52 -5.91 5.36
C PRO A 564 -17.28 -5.61 6.19
N TYR A 565 -16.56 -6.67 6.63
CA TYR A 565 -15.18 -6.56 7.10
C TYR A 565 -14.28 -6.76 5.88
N GLU A 566 -13.56 -5.71 5.51
CA GLU A 566 -12.78 -5.66 4.28
C GLU A 566 -11.30 -5.93 4.54
N LEU A 567 -10.72 -6.81 3.76
CA LEU A 567 -9.29 -6.88 3.54
C LEU A 567 -9.07 -6.56 2.07
N PRO A 568 -8.71 -5.29 1.74
CA PRO A 568 -8.74 -4.78 0.37
C PRO A 568 -8.05 -5.70 -0.63
N GLU A 569 -8.64 -5.86 -1.81
CA GLU A 569 -8.18 -6.70 -2.93
C GLU A 569 -8.10 -8.21 -2.63
N LEU A 570 -8.33 -8.65 -1.40
CA LEU A 570 -8.15 -10.03 -0.99
C LEU A 570 -9.48 -10.72 -0.63
N LEU A 571 -10.21 -10.17 0.36
CA LEU A 571 -11.52 -10.71 0.73
C LEU A 571 -12.42 -9.66 1.37
N SER A 572 -13.73 -9.94 1.33
CA SER A 572 -14.78 -9.21 2.06
C SER A 572 -15.62 -10.21 2.84
N ILE A 573 -15.66 -10.11 4.18
CA ILE A 573 -16.63 -10.89 4.97
C ILE A 573 -17.94 -10.08 4.97
N THR A 574 -18.96 -10.58 4.28
CA THR A 574 -20.15 -9.81 3.91
C THR A 574 -21.38 -10.08 4.77
N GLY A 575 -21.35 -11.10 5.61
CA GLY A 575 -22.50 -11.46 6.42
C GLY A 575 -22.36 -12.76 7.20
N SER A 576 -23.46 -13.20 7.76
CA SER A 576 -23.53 -14.51 8.44
C SER A 576 -24.85 -15.24 8.17
N SER A 577 -24.91 -16.50 8.55
CA SER A 577 -26.08 -17.39 8.42
C SER A 577 -27.36 -16.85 9.10
N GLN A 578 -27.23 -15.95 10.08
CA GLN A 578 -28.37 -15.42 10.87
C GLN A 578 -28.57 -13.90 10.69
N GLY A 579 -27.94 -13.31 9.69
CA GLY A 579 -28.07 -11.90 9.35
C GLY A 579 -26.96 -10.99 9.89
N ALA A 580 -27.09 -9.70 9.61
CA ALA A 580 -26.02 -8.71 9.75
C ALA A 580 -25.62 -8.37 11.21
N SER A 581 -26.41 -8.77 12.22
CA SER A 581 -26.05 -8.49 13.63
C SER A 581 -25.18 -9.58 14.26
N TYR A 582 -24.93 -10.68 13.55
CA TYR A 582 -24.25 -11.83 14.12
C TYR A 582 -22.89 -12.06 13.46
N PHE A 583 -21.87 -12.36 14.30
CA PHE A 583 -20.59 -12.88 13.83
C PHE A 583 -20.29 -14.22 14.52
N TYR A 584 -19.97 -15.27 13.76
CA TYR A 584 -19.93 -16.65 14.28
C TYR A 584 -18.52 -17.19 14.40
N TYR A 585 -18.10 -17.49 15.63
CA TYR A 585 -17.08 -18.42 16.09
C TYR A 585 -15.64 -18.19 15.63
N LEU A 586 -15.42 -17.78 14.37
CA LEU A 586 -14.12 -17.80 13.71
C LEU A 586 -13.66 -16.35 13.49
N TYR A 587 -12.77 -15.90 14.36
CA TYR A 587 -12.21 -14.53 14.38
C TYR A 587 -10.81 -14.51 13.82
N ASP A 588 -10.26 -13.33 13.56
CA ASP A 588 -8.87 -13.08 13.21
C ASP A 588 -8.33 -14.06 12.17
N TRP A 589 -8.95 -14.05 10.98
CA TRP A 589 -8.58 -14.96 9.90
C TRP A 589 -7.18 -14.63 9.40
N GLU A 590 -6.24 -15.55 9.62
CA GLU A 590 -4.88 -15.45 9.10
C GLU A 590 -4.83 -15.99 7.68
N ILE A 591 -4.42 -15.14 6.76
CA ILE A 591 -4.43 -15.41 5.33
C ILE A 591 -3.00 -15.32 4.82
N LEU A 592 -2.57 -16.35 4.07
CA LEU A 592 -1.32 -16.36 3.34
C LEU A 592 -1.57 -16.04 1.88
N THR A 593 -0.77 -15.12 1.35
CA THR A 593 -0.73 -14.78 -0.07
C THR A 593 0.71 -14.81 -0.58
N GLU A 594 0.91 -15.09 -1.87
CA GLU A 594 2.21 -14.92 -2.53
C GLU A 594 2.42 -13.44 -2.86
N ASN A 595 2.73 -12.63 -1.84
CA ASN A 595 2.74 -11.18 -1.97
C ASN A 595 4.11 -10.56 -2.19
N GLY A 596 5.19 -11.34 -2.13
CA GLY A 596 6.52 -10.77 -2.22
C GLY A 596 7.49 -11.64 -2.99
N THR A 597 8.42 -10.98 -3.66
CA THR A 597 9.57 -11.61 -4.27
C THR A 597 10.85 -11.04 -3.68
N CYS A 598 11.79 -11.91 -3.33
CA CYS A 598 13.12 -11.50 -2.93
C CYS A 598 14.15 -12.05 -3.92
N THR A 599 15.14 -11.22 -4.24
CA THR A 599 16.19 -11.57 -5.15
C THR A 599 17.51 -11.80 -4.38
N SER A 600 18.19 -12.89 -4.68
CA SER A 600 19.49 -13.21 -4.11
C SER A 600 20.57 -12.23 -4.60
N PRO A 601 21.73 -12.16 -3.93
CA PRO A 601 22.91 -11.55 -4.52
C PRO A 601 23.22 -12.19 -5.89
N SER A 602 23.69 -11.37 -6.83
CA SER A 602 24.17 -11.85 -8.13
C SER A 602 25.53 -12.56 -7.97
N LEU A 603 25.70 -13.69 -8.63
CA LEU A 603 26.95 -14.40 -8.72
C LEU A 603 27.53 -14.33 -10.13
N GLU A 604 28.85 -14.26 -10.21
CA GLU A 604 29.58 -14.21 -11.45
C GLU A 604 29.80 -15.62 -12.03
N VAL A 605 29.72 -15.75 -13.36
CA VAL A 605 30.11 -16.91 -14.12
C VAL A 605 30.88 -16.48 -15.36
N LEU A 606 31.90 -17.20 -15.70
CA LEU A 606 32.75 -16.91 -16.86
C LEU A 606 32.34 -17.75 -18.09
N ALA A 607 32.15 -17.06 -19.20
CA ALA A 607 32.17 -17.63 -20.54
C ALA A 607 33.60 -17.55 -21.06
N VAL A 608 34.30 -18.67 -21.07
CA VAL A 608 35.76 -18.71 -21.30
C VAL A 608 36.09 -18.91 -22.77
N VAL A 609 36.88 -18.00 -23.34
CA VAL A 609 37.43 -18.14 -24.68
C VAL A 609 38.92 -18.46 -24.58
N GLU A 610 39.30 -19.66 -25.02
CA GLU A 610 40.68 -20.13 -25.00
C GLU A 610 41.33 -20.06 -26.39
N SER A 611 42.61 -19.80 -26.46
CA SER A 611 43.37 -19.91 -27.71
C SER A 611 43.70 -21.36 -28.00
N CYS A 612 43.15 -21.96 -29.04
CA CYS A 612 43.30 -23.38 -29.37
C CYS A 612 44.53 -23.73 -30.19
N ALA A 613 45.60 -22.97 -30.13
CA ALA A 613 46.79 -23.15 -30.96
C ALA A 613 47.64 -24.44 -30.67
N ALA A 614 47.21 -25.29 -29.69
CA ALA A 614 47.93 -26.54 -29.38
C ALA A 614 47.00 -27.66 -28.83
N LEU A 615 45.78 -27.80 -29.31
CA LEU A 615 44.69 -28.49 -28.59
C LEU A 615 44.50 -29.99 -28.85
N GLY A 616 45.26 -30.66 -29.69
CA GLY A 616 44.99 -32.07 -29.99
C GLY A 616 45.33 -33.04 -28.85
N GLU A 617 46.45 -32.85 -28.15
CA GLU A 617 46.93 -33.78 -27.10
C GLU A 617 46.68 -33.29 -25.67
N ASP A 618 46.77 -31.99 -25.40
CA ASP A 618 46.66 -31.40 -24.07
C ASP A 618 45.24 -31.49 -23.49
N VAL A 619 44.21 -31.22 -24.31
CA VAL A 619 42.79 -31.27 -23.87
C VAL A 619 42.38 -32.71 -23.58
N ALA A 620 42.84 -33.65 -24.38
CA ALA A 620 42.56 -35.07 -24.17
C ALA A 620 43.19 -35.59 -22.86
N PHE A 621 44.39 -35.14 -22.52
CA PHE A 621 45.05 -35.47 -21.26
C PHE A 621 44.34 -34.80 -20.08
N LYS A 622 44.11 -33.49 -20.12
CA LYS A 622 43.38 -32.72 -19.10
C LYS A 622 41.99 -33.32 -18.76
N ASN A 623 41.25 -33.73 -19.79
CA ASN A 623 39.93 -34.33 -19.64
C ASN A 623 39.96 -35.77 -19.12
N SER A 624 41.11 -36.46 -19.25
CA SER A 624 41.29 -37.78 -18.70
C SER A 624 41.55 -37.79 -17.19
N ILE A 625 41.92 -36.62 -16.60
CA ILE A 625 42.27 -36.53 -15.18
C ILE A 625 41.01 -36.50 -14.32
N SER A 626 40.83 -37.49 -13.48
CA SER A 626 39.75 -37.55 -12.51
C SER A 626 40.25 -37.95 -11.12
N LEU A 627 39.54 -37.46 -10.11
CA LEU A 627 39.75 -37.79 -8.69
C LEU A 627 38.49 -38.41 -8.11
N PHE A 628 38.59 -39.55 -7.45
CA PHE A 628 37.45 -40.19 -6.83
C PHE A 628 37.85 -41.00 -5.57
N PRO A 629 37.08 -40.90 -4.47
CA PRO A 629 35.97 -39.99 -4.23
C PRO A 629 36.46 -38.54 -3.98
N ASN A 630 35.58 -37.57 -4.21
CA ASN A 630 35.77 -36.18 -3.81
C ASN A 630 34.41 -35.60 -3.41
N PRO A 631 34.15 -35.25 -2.14
CA PRO A 631 35.07 -35.31 -0.99
C PRO A 631 35.52 -36.71 -0.60
N ASN A 632 36.61 -36.79 0.21
CA ASN A 632 37.22 -38.05 0.64
C ASN A 632 37.73 -37.98 2.09
N ASN A 633 38.00 -39.13 2.68
CA ASN A 633 38.56 -39.27 4.03
C ASN A 633 40.09 -39.19 4.11
N GLY A 634 40.75 -38.69 3.06
CA GLY A 634 42.18 -38.64 2.90
C GLY A 634 42.73 -39.81 2.08
N GLN A 635 41.88 -40.69 1.54
CA GLN A 635 42.22 -41.72 0.56
C GLN A 635 41.37 -41.54 -0.70
N PHE A 636 42.02 -41.43 -1.82
CA PHE A 636 41.35 -41.28 -3.12
C PHE A 636 42.25 -41.83 -4.26
N GLU A 637 41.62 -42.09 -5.39
CA GLU A 637 42.31 -42.49 -6.61
C GLU A 637 42.39 -41.30 -7.58
N VAL A 638 43.54 -41.14 -8.19
CA VAL A 638 43.77 -40.27 -9.33
C VAL A 638 43.85 -41.13 -10.58
N ASN A 639 42.98 -40.83 -11.53
CA ASN A 639 42.98 -41.53 -12.83
C ASN A 639 43.36 -40.53 -13.94
N PHE A 640 44.13 -40.95 -14.88
CA PHE A 640 44.50 -40.19 -16.08
C PHE A 640 44.96 -41.14 -17.19
N ASN A 641 45.08 -40.62 -18.43
CA ASN A 641 45.48 -41.44 -19.57
C ASN A 641 46.65 -40.79 -20.32
N THR A 642 47.80 -41.44 -20.28
CA THR A 642 48.97 -41.05 -21.09
C THR A 642 48.97 -41.85 -22.42
N ARG A 643 48.86 -41.17 -23.55
CA ARG A 643 48.72 -41.82 -24.87
C ARG A 643 50.05 -42.28 -25.44
N LYS A 644 51.16 -42.00 -24.78
CA LYS A 644 52.54 -42.36 -25.11
C LYS A 644 53.36 -42.53 -23.83
N ASP A 645 54.48 -43.15 -23.91
CA ASP A 645 55.44 -43.33 -22.78
C ASP A 645 55.77 -41.92 -22.21
N ALA A 646 55.45 -41.67 -20.95
CA ALA A 646 55.73 -40.40 -20.32
C ALA A 646 55.98 -40.51 -18.82
N ASP A 647 56.66 -39.53 -18.29
CA ASP A 647 56.83 -39.31 -16.86
C ASP A 647 55.80 -38.34 -16.37
N VAL A 648 55.17 -38.65 -15.22
CA VAL A 648 54.12 -37.81 -14.60
C VAL A 648 54.52 -37.59 -13.16
N THR A 649 54.43 -36.34 -12.70
CA THR A 649 54.58 -36.00 -11.30
C THR A 649 53.20 -35.56 -10.73
N ILE A 650 52.84 -36.12 -9.58
CA ILE A 650 51.63 -35.76 -8.83
C ILE A 650 52.05 -35.10 -7.54
N ASP A 651 51.73 -33.83 -7.38
CA ASP A 651 51.95 -33.06 -6.18
C ASP A 651 50.63 -32.74 -5.50
N ILE A 652 50.52 -33.02 -4.22
CA ILE A 652 49.39 -32.59 -3.37
C ILE A 652 49.84 -31.37 -2.58
N ILE A 653 49.10 -30.29 -2.69
CA ILE A 653 49.41 -29.00 -2.10
C ILE A 653 48.28 -28.53 -1.19
N ASP A 654 48.62 -27.90 -0.07
CA ASP A 654 47.64 -27.23 0.76
C ASP A 654 47.21 -25.85 0.17
N ILE A 655 46.24 -25.21 0.77
CA ILE A 655 45.70 -23.93 0.28
C ILE A 655 46.67 -22.74 0.38
N VAL A 656 47.79 -22.90 1.11
CA VAL A 656 48.86 -21.87 1.20
C VAL A 656 50.00 -22.15 0.23
N GLY A 657 49.88 -23.18 -0.61
CA GLY A 657 50.84 -23.52 -1.68
C GLY A 657 51.97 -24.44 -1.21
N LYS A 658 51.91 -25.01 -0.02
CA LYS A 658 52.96 -25.96 0.47
C LYS A 658 52.65 -27.35 -0.05
N THR A 659 53.64 -27.97 -0.73
CA THR A 659 53.56 -29.37 -1.14
C THR A 659 53.61 -30.27 0.11
N ILE A 660 52.57 -31.08 0.30
CA ILE A 660 52.48 -32.04 1.41
C ILE A 660 52.83 -33.45 1.01
N GLN A 661 52.69 -33.77 -0.26
CA GLN A 661 53.10 -35.06 -0.82
C GLN A 661 53.48 -34.88 -2.28
N SER A 662 54.53 -35.54 -2.74
CA SER A 662 54.95 -35.56 -4.15
C SER A 662 55.31 -37.02 -4.56
N GLN A 663 54.85 -37.41 -5.76
CA GLN A 663 55.15 -38.71 -6.36
C GLN A 663 55.51 -38.56 -7.83
N SER A 664 56.65 -39.11 -8.23
CA SER A 664 57.00 -39.16 -9.63
C SER A 664 56.82 -40.61 -10.17
N LEU A 665 56.09 -40.72 -11.24
CA LEU A 665 55.74 -41.96 -11.93
C LEU A 665 56.50 -41.97 -13.29
N LYS A 666 57.16 -43.05 -13.60
CA LYS A 666 58.04 -43.14 -14.76
C LYS A 666 57.48 -44.10 -15.81
N ASN A 667 57.76 -43.81 -17.10
CA ASN A 667 57.45 -44.67 -18.23
C ASN A 667 56.01 -45.16 -18.28
N LEU A 668 55.07 -44.28 -18.04
CA LEU A 668 53.65 -44.59 -18.07
C LEU A 668 53.10 -44.54 -19.49
N ASN A 669 52.26 -45.54 -19.85
CA ASN A 669 51.52 -45.54 -21.10
C ASN A 669 50.12 -46.11 -20.92
N GLY A 670 49.10 -45.42 -21.46
CA GLY A 670 47.70 -45.80 -21.36
C GLY A 670 47.07 -45.32 -20.11
N PHE A 671 46.00 -45.97 -19.69
CA PHE A 671 45.17 -45.58 -18.53
C PHE A 671 45.86 -45.92 -17.20
N VAL A 672 46.07 -44.93 -16.37
CA VAL A 672 46.77 -45.01 -15.09
C VAL A 672 45.79 -44.77 -13.95
N LYS A 673 45.81 -45.63 -12.96
CA LYS A 673 45.16 -45.48 -11.67
C LYS A 673 46.21 -45.39 -10.57
N LYS A 674 46.16 -44.30 -9.78
CA LYS A 674 47.08 -44.10 -8.68
C LYS A 674 46.38 -43.78 -7.39
N ALA A 675 46.51 -44.63 -6.39
CA ALA A 675 45.97 -44.36 -5.05
C ALA A 675 46.89 -43.34 -4.34
N ILE A 676 46.25 -42.35 -3.71
CA ILE A 676 46.86 -41.31 -2.87
C ILE A 676 46.35 -41.47 -1.45
N ASP A 677 47.24 -41.40 -0.49
CA ASP A 677 46.91 -41.45 0.94
C ASP A 677 47.48 -40.23 1.68
N ILE A 678 46.61 -39.36 2.10
CA ILE A 678 46.92 -38.16 2.93
C ILE A 678 46.16 -38.17 4.25
N LYS A 679 45.82 -39.37 4.78
CA LYS A 679 45.02 -39.49 6.03
C LYS A 679 45.61 -38.69 7.20
N ASN A 680 46.93 -38.60 7.28
CA ASN A 680 47.62 -37.95 8.40
C ASN A 680 47.67 -36.42 8.32
N PHE A 681 47.07 -35.81 7.30
CA PHE A 681 46.97 -34.38 7.13
C PHE A 681 45.60 -33.86 7.60
N SER A 682 45.50 -32.56 7.88
CA SER A 682 44.28 -31.94 8.40
C SER A 682 43.12 -32.02 7.40
N LYS A 683 41.90 -31.95 7.90
CA LYS A 683 40.69 -31.72 7.06
C LYS A 683 40.81 -30.38 6.39
N GLY A 684 40.32 -30.27 5.14
CA GLY A 684 40.39 -29.04 4.39
C GLY A 684 40.38 -29.18 2.87
N ILE A 685 40.59 -28.08 2.20
CA ILE A 685 40.71 -28.00 0.75
C ILE A 685 42.17 -28.19 0.38
N TYR A 686 42.39 -29.02 -0.62
CA TYR A 686 43.70 -29.31 -1.20
C TYR A 686 43.68 -29.17 -2.72
N LEU A 687 44.83 -28.90 -3.30
CA LEU A 687 45.04 -28.91 -4.75
C LEU A 687 45.91 -30.09 -5.10
N MET A 688 45.57 -30.81 -6.16
CA MET A 688 46.42 -31.78 -6.81
C MET A 688 46.96 -31.16 -8.10
N ASN A 689 48.27 -31.04 -8.20
CA ASN A 689 48.95 -30.68 -9.41
C ASN A 689 49.51 -31.94 -10.06
N LEU A 690 49.10 -32.19 -11.32
CA LEU A 690 49.62 -33.27 -12.13
C LEU A 690 50.46 -32.65 -13.24
N THR A 691 51.78 -32.89 -13.21
CA THR A 691 52.71 -32.36 -14.20
C THR A 691 53.04 -33.44 -15.22
N PHE A 692 52.78 -33.16 -16.50
CA PHE A 692 52.94 -34.00 -17.64
C PHE A 692 53.55 -33.17 -18.77
N GLU A 693 54.66 -33.62 -19.35
CA GLU A 693 55.43 -32.95 -20.45
C GLU A 693 55.70 -31.44 -20.17
N GLY A 694 56.07 -31.13 -18.94
CA GLY A 694 56.34 -29.74 -18.51
C GLY A 694 55.11 -28.84 -18.27
N LYS A 695 53.95 -29.35 -18.49
CA LYS A 695 52.69 -28.65 -18.18
C LYS A 695 52.05 -29.18 -16.90
N THR A 696 51.46 -28.28 -16.10
CA THR A 696 50.81 -28.63 -14.82
C THR A 696 49.32 -28.47 -14.92
N TYR A 697 48.57 -29.49 -14.54
CA TYR A 697 47.12 -29.56 -14.50
C TYR A 697 46.67 -29.64 -13.04
N THR A 698 45.90 -28.65 -12.57
CA THR A 698 45.48 -28.56 -11.19
C THR A 698 44.01 -29.01 -11.03
N LYS A 699 43.75 -29.86 -10.04
CA LYS A 699 42.41 -30.26 -9.60
C LYS A 699 42.27 -29.99 -8.10
N ARG A 700 41.17 -29.36 -7.72
CA ARG A 700 40.81 -29.15 -6.32
C ARG A 700 40.04 -30.35 -5.76
N PHE A 701 40.32 -30.71 -4.52
CA PHE A 701 39.54 -31.72 -3.80
C PHE A 701 39.39 -31.36 -2.32
N ILE A 702 38.41 -32.01 -1.67
CA ILE A 702 38.09 -31.80 -0.27
C ILE A 702 38.42 -33.06 0.50
N LYS A 703 39.15 -32.91 1.61
CA LYS A 703 39.35 -33.93 2.62
C LYS A 703 38.44 -33.64 3.82
N ASP A 704 37.53 -34.57 4.12
CA ASP A 704 36.61 -34.53 5.24
C ASP A 704 37.24 -35.07 6.55
#